data_aa5be8eadcf58f3d5e293faeb9d991d1
#
_entry.id   aa5be8eadcf58f3d5e293faeb9d991d1
#
_cell.length_a   1.000
_cell.length_b   1.000
_cell.length_c   1.000
_cell.angle_alpha   90.00
_cell.angle_beta   90.00
_cell.angle_gamma   90.00
#
_symmetry.space_group_name_H-M   'P 1'
#
loop_
_entity.id
_entity.type
_entity.pdbx_description
1 polymer ?
#
loop_
_entity_poly.entity_id
_entity_poly.type
_entity_poly.pdbx_seq_one_letter_code
_entity_poly.pdbx_strand_id
1 'polypeptide(L)'
;MNKLITLILVCCFAFNLYAEQLPAKQFSHPERIRYDQHCFTIEGRDIFILSAAFHYFRVPQELWRDRFRKIKEAGFNTVETYVPWNWHERTMPRNVKDYSQCDFDDLKAWLKMAHEEFGLYTIVRPGPFICAEWAGGGYPRWVAKFCPAKYDTSFWLRSNHPEHMKWTKHWYDAVCPVFAEEQLTRKKSGEKGIIMVQLENEYIYFGMESEKKEEVLRDMAAYCTNNGIEVPLFTCVTPEVRGSKDAVISQLFDMDNQYVWWNIQEAKSRIEDLKRQQPNAPAFVCELQGGWFSTVGGGLSEDSYLDGRHARGMALMAMAGGSTGLNYYMFFGGTNLAGWGARRMTTSYDYGAALKESGGVSEKFAAVKGVGDFVNRFGTQLARSEAIEFTTSDNIKDLTVGVRRTKEGTLFIFIFNKDKKKAFRDNVQFHIKGMPAFNVYCSVEPLDSKVLVLSQANGQCEWYPKEQTLPERPVNMPMPIRIAQAERCDETFQGNWRPLRKGVSLPEIGVNDCRYSMYRSVVQLSKKEVEEYGTLVCEMFTADPLYVQVNGKIAKRASTDELDNTFVIDGLLHEGSNEIVSIYENRGHAHGYRPMEELSGMKSAGLGKKQSAILPIEKWEVKKVENNVKDIKSLLSNNEGWETIMLDQSTIANLATLQIAGLEKPEWPAAWVLQGKEGTAIYRTSIDMTRQMLTEGQTMIEFACVDDAGTLFVNGKEVASHDAWDKPFVANMKDFLHEGENKVAIVVRNSSGAGGLLKGIRLFSELKILKPLKWEVALDLGGVTQGYCGGKTAGGDNWKVVTLKTDGTLHRKGNNIQPKGKQDALLTWYKVTFDLPKTEKECWIPWRAIINASGTGYMWLNGHNIGRYWEEGPQREFFLPECWLNMGGTNTLVLGLRQSETCGAVLEGIE
;
A
#
# COMPACT_ATOMS: atom_id res chain seq x y z
N MET A 1 -7.93 -63.02 -24.10
CA MET A 1 -7.20 -61.80 -24.37
C MET A 1 -8.01 -60.74 -25.13
N ASN A 2 -8.65 -61.10 -26.26
CA ASN A 2 -9.41 -60.12 -27.07
C ASN A 2 -10.63 -59.49 -26.39
N LYS A 3 -11.34 -60.15 -25.49
CA LYS A 3 -12.50 -59.56 -24.76
C LYS A 3 -12.10 -58.60 -23.63
N LEU A 4 -10.90 -58.75 -23.08
CA LEU A 4 -10.38 -57.85 -22.05
C LEU A 4 -9.88 -56.52 -22.67
N ILE A 5 -9.31 -56.60 -23.87
CA ILE A 5 -8.81 -55.41 -24.62
C ILE A 5 -10.00 -54.58 -25.10
N THR A 6 -11.12 -55.20 -25.54
CA THR A 6 -12.34 -54.51 -25.95
C THR A 6 -13.03 -53.84 -24.77
N LEU A 7 -12.98 -54.44 -23.56
CA LEU A 7 -13.57 -53.80 -22.36
C LEU A 7 -12.73 -52.63 -21.85
N ILE A 8 -11.41 -52.70 -21.95
CA ILE A 8 -10.51 -51.61 -21.58
C ILE A 8 -10.64 -50.47 -22.60
N LEU A 9 -10.77 -50.74 -23.89
CA LEU A 9 -11.01 -49.71 -24.90
C LEU A 9 -12.40 -49.02 -24.74
N VAL A 10 -13.44 -49.78 -24.40
CA VAL A 10 -14.76 -49.20 -24.12
C VAL A 10 -14.77 -48.43 -22.81
N CYS A 11 -14.07 -48.84 -21.77
CA CYS A 11 -13.90 -48.05 -20.55
C CYS A 11 -13.07 -46.81 -20.80
N CYS A 12 -12.00 -46.86 -21.60
CA CYS A 12 -11.22 -45.66 -21.94
C CYS A 12 -11.99 -44.65 -22.82
N PHE A 13 -12.91 -45.14 -23.70
CA PHE A 13 -13.80 -44.29 -24.46
C PHE A 13 -14.98 -43.76 -23.63
N ALA A 14 -15.46 -44.49 -22.63
CA ALA A 14 -16.51 -44.04 -21.72
C ALA A 14 -16.02 -43.00 -20.70
N PHE A 15 -14.73 -43.02 -20.33
CA PHE A 15 -14.12 -41.98 -19.45
C PHE A 15 -13.81 -40.66 -20.18
N ASN A 16 -13.78 -40.63 -21.52
CA ASN A 16 -13.59 -39.39 -22.27
C ASN A 16 -14.90 -38.68 -22.69
N LEU A 17 -16.08 -39.18 -22.30
CA LEU A 17 -17.38 -38.63 -22.69
C LEU A 17 -18.11 -37.85 -21.60
N TYR A 18 -17.54 -37.63 -20.44
CA TYR A 18 -18.04 -36.72 -19.41
C TYR A 18 -16.97 -35.76 -18.88
N ALA A 19 -16.29 -35.05 -19.77
CA ALA A 19 -15.83 -33.74 -19.38
C ALA A 19 -17.09 -32.87 -19.24
N GLU A 20 -17.61 -32.71 -18.03
CA GLU A 20 -18.74 -31.82 -17.76
C GLU A 20 -18.47 -30.47 -18.37
N GLN A 21 -19.28 -30.11 -19.35
CA GLN A 21 -19.15 -28.86 -20.09
C GLN A 21 -19.38 -27.69 -19.13
N LEU A 22 -18.43 -26.75 -19.03
CA LEU A 22 -18.63 -25.52 -18.27
C LEU A 22 -19.83 -24.76 -18.80
N PRO A 23 -20.61 -24.05 -17.94
CA PRO A 23 -21.71 -23.22 -18.37
C PRO A 23 -21.27 -22.21 -19.43
N ALA A 24 -22.10 -22.01 -20.44
CA ALA A 24 -21.85 -21.00 -21.46
C ALA A 24 -21.95 -19.59 -20.87
N LYS A 25 -21.02 -18.72 -21.26
CA LYS A 25 -21.09 -17.32 -20.87
C LYS A 25 -22.28 -16.62 -21.50
N GLN A 26 -22.97 -15.80 -20.72
CA GLN A 26 -24.11 -15.02 -21.13
C GLN A 26 -23.79 -13.54 -21.07
N PHE A 27 -24.27 -12.79 -22.05
CA PHE A 27 -24.03 -11.35 -22.15
C PHE A 27 -25.36 -10.64 -22.36
N SER A 28 -25.62 -9.54 -21.66
CA SER A 28 -26.81 -8.72 -21.79
C SER A 28 -26.95 -8.13 -23.20
N HIS A 29 -25.85 -7.69 -23.78
CA HIS A 29 -25.74 -7.05 -25.08
C HIS A 29 -24.56 -7.63 -25.88
N PRO A 30 -24.68 -8.89 -26.38
CA PRO A 30 -23.59 -9.57 -27.08
C PRO A 30 -23.17 -8.88 -28.39
N GLU A 31 -24.03 -8.09 -28.99
CA GLU A 31 -23.75 -7.26 -30.18
C GLU A 31 -22.85 -6.06 -29.83
N ARG A 32 -22.88 -5.61 -28.58
CA ARG A 32 -22.05 -4.50 -28.07
C ARG A 32 -20.75 -5.00 -27.52
N ILE A 33 -20.81 -5.97 -26.58
CA ILE A 33 -19.65 -6.54 -25.93
C ILE A 33 -19.89 -7.98 -25.53
N ARG A 34 -18.94 -8.83 -25.87
CA ARG A 34 -18.85 -10.22 -25.42
C ARG A 34 -17.40 -10.67 -25.42
N TYR A 35 -17.14 -11.84 -24.91
CA TYR A 35 -15.86 -12.52 -25.05
C TYR A 35 -16.05 -14.01 -25.28
N ASP A 36 -15.02 -14.65 -25.80
CA ASP A 36 -14.90 -16.10 -25.87
C ASP A 36 -13.57 -16.56 -25.23
N GLN A 37 -13.17 -17.78 -25.44
CA GLN A 37 -11.90 -18.34 -24.95
C GLN A 37 -10.65 -17.64 -25.50
N HIS A 38 -10.76 -16.82 -26.50
CA HIS A 38 -9.63 -16.16 -27.16
C HIS A 38 -9.52 -14.68 -26.76
N CYS A 39 -10.60 -13.91 -26.95
CA CYS A 39 -10.53 -12.47 -26.74
C CYS A 39 -11.92 -11.83 -26.54
N PHE A 40 -11.89 -10.53 -26.23
CA PHE A 40 -13.08 -9.70 -26.29
C PHE A 40 -13.45 -9.34 -27.73
N THR A 41 -14.75 -9.23 -27.97
CA THR A 41 -15.34 -8.70 -29.20
C THR A 41 -16.21 -7.50 -28.85
N ILE A 42 -15.88 -6.33 -29.39
CA ILE A 42 -16.61 -5.08 -29.19
C ILE A 42 -17.18 -4.66 -30.54
N GLU A 43 -18.52 -4.49 -30.60
CA GLU A 43 -19.24 -4.11 -31.83
C GLU A 43 -18.88 -5.02 -33.04
N GLY A 44 -18.78 -6.30 -32.77
CA GLY A 44 -18.46 -7.31 -33.79
C GLY A 44 -16.99 -7.39 -34.18
N ARG A 45 -16.09 -6.61 -33.58
CA ARG A 45 -14.65 -6.61 -33.85
C ARG A 45 -13.86 -7.20 -32.69
N ASP A 46 -12.98 -8.13 -33.00
CA ASP A 46 -12.06 -8.67 -32.00
C ASP A 46 -11.04 -7.63 -31.57
N ILE A 47 -10.74 -7.58 -30.30
CA ILE A 47 -9.83 -6.57 -29.73
C ILE A 47 -8.81 -7.22 -28.80
N PHE A 48 -7.56 -6.79 -28.94
CA PHE A 48 -6.56 -6.95 -27.90
C PHE A 48 -6.67 -5.74 -26.95
N ILE A 49 -6.95 -5.97 -25.69
CA ILE A 49 -7.09 -4.89 -24.70
C ILE A 49 -5.71 -4.55 -24.16
N LEU A 50 -5.19 -3.37 -24.51
CA LEU A 50 -3.98 -2.82 -23.91
C LEU A 50 -4.38 -1.64 -23.03
N SER A 51 -4.29 -1.86 -21.71
CA SER A 51 -4.78 -0.97 -20.67
C SER A 51 -3.63 -0.37 -19.85
N ALA A 52 -3.82 0.87 -19.42
CA ALA A 52 -2.92 1.60 -18.53
C ALA A 52 -3.62 1.92 -17.20
N ALA A 53 -3.06 1.46 -16.08
CA ALA A 53 -3.55 1.86 -14.77
C ALA A 53 -3.19 3.33 -14.48
N PHE A 54 -4.22 4.10 -14.19
CA PHE A 54 -4.16 5.54 -13.93
C PHE A 54 -5.20 5.94 -12.87
N HIS A 55 -4.76 6.18 -11.65
CA HIS A 55 -5.61 6.54 -10.51
C HIS A 55 -5.91 8.04 -10.49
N TYR A 56 -7.13 8.45 -10.84
CA TYR A 56 -7.55 9.87 -10.86
C TYR A 56 -7.40 10.57 -9.51
N PHE A 57 -7.55 9.84 -8.40
CA PHE A 57 -7.46 10.37 -7.04
C PHE A 57 -6.02 10.61 -6.55
N ARG A 58 -5.00 10.29 -7.36
CA ARG A 58 -3.58 10.51 -7.07
C ARG A 58 -2.94 11.63 -7.89
N VAL A 59 -3.73 12.43 -8.56
CA VAL A 59 -3.22 13.53 -9.38
C VAL A 59 -4.26 14.65 -9.51
N PRO A 60 -3.86 15.93 -9.48
CA PRO A 60 -4.77 17.04 -9.72
C PRO A 60 -5.50 16.91 -11.06
N GLN A 61 -6.78 17.28 -11.07
CA GLN A 61 -7.64 17.14 -12.25
C GLN A 61 -7.10 17.88 -13.47
N GLU A 62 -6.46 19.03 -13.27
CA GLU A 62 -5.88 19.87 -14.33
C GLU A 62 -4.77 19.14 -15.10
N LEU A 63 -4.15 18.14 -14.50
CA LEU A 63 -3.07 17.36 -15.10
C LEU A 63 -3.55 16.08 -15.81
N TRP A 64 -4.82 15.68 -15.68
CA TRP A 64 -5.34 14.46 -16.28
C TRP A 64 -5.19 14.43 -17.80
N ARG A 65 -5.47 15.55 -18.46
CA ARG A 65 -5.41 15.66 -19.93
C ARG A 65 -4.01 15.35 -20.47
N ASP A 66 -2.96 15.83 -19.80
CA ASP A 66 -1.58 15.50 -20.17
C ASP A 66 -1.31 13.99 -20.03
N ARG A 67 -1.77 13.37 -18.92
CA ARG A 67 -1.57 11.94 -18.67
C ARG A 67 -2.33 11.10 -19.69
N PHE A 68 -3.58 11.40 -19.98
CA PHE A 68 -4.37 10.73 -21.01
C PHE A 68 -3.74 10.84 -22.40
N ARG A 69 -3.25 12.03 -22.76
CA ARG A 69 -2.56 12.24 -24.04
C ARG A 69 -1.36 11.29 -24.17
N LYS A 70 -0.52 11.21 -23.16
CA LYS A 70 0.67 10.34 -23.15
C LYS A 70 0.30 8.86 -23.14
N ILE A 71 -0.74 8.46 -22.44
CA ILE A 71 -1.29 7.10 -22.51
C ILE A 71 -1.72 6.77 -23.95
N LYS A 72 -2.42 7.68 -24.60
CA LYS A 72 -2.84 7.49 -26.00
C LYS A 72 -1.65 7.41 -26.95
N GLU A 73 -0.65 8.28 -26.77
CA GLU A 73 0.60 8.29 -27.54
C GLU A 73 1.41 6.99 -27.37
N ALA A 74 1.33 6.34 -26.23
CA ALA A 74 1.95 5.05 -25.97
C ALA A 74 1.20 3.87 -26.61
N GLY A 75 0.08 4.13 -27.32
CA GLY A 75 -0.67 3.12 -28.09
C GLY A 75 -1.74 2.38 -27.32
N PHE A 76 -2.10 2.84 -26.13
CA PHE A 76 -3.18 2.22 -25.35
C PHE A 76 -4.57 2.48 -25.95
N ASN A 77 -5.45 1.50 -25.83
CA ASN A 77 -6.86 1.64 -26.22
C ASN A 77 -7.82 1.65 -25.02
N THR A 78 -7.29 1.40 -23.82
CA THR A 78 -8.05 1.27 -22.57
C THR A 78 -7.25 1.92 -21.43
N VAL A 79 -7.95 2.43 -20.45
CA VAL A 79 -7.39 2.83 -19.15
C VAL A 79 -8.14 2.13 -18.02
N GLU A 80 -7.45 1.90 -16.92
CA GLU A 80 -8.00 1.28 -15.73
C GLU A 80 -7.88 2.22 -14.54
N THR A 81 -8.86 2.18 -13.65
CA THR A 81 -8.74 2.83 -12.34
C THR A 81 -9.46 2.06 -11.26
N TYR A 82 -8.86 2.05 -10.07
CA TYR A 82 -9.61 1.77 -8.86
C TYR A 82 -10.57 2.92 -8.54
N VAL A 83 -11.63 2.62 -7.79
CA VAL A 83 -12.61 3.61 -7.32
C VAL A 83 -12.74 3.47 -5.80
N PRO A 84 -11.96 4.24 -5.02
CA PRO A 84 -11.94 4.07 -3.56
C PRO A 84 -13.21 4.59 -2.91
N TRP A 85 -13.89 3.76 -2.13
CA TRP A 85 -15.08 4.17 -1.40
C TRP A 85 -14.83 5.37 -0.48
N ASN A 86 -13.71 5.35 0.29
CA ASN A 86 -13.37 6.41 1.22
C ASN A 86 -13.01 7.76 0.56
N TRP A 87 -12.72 7.77 -0.72
CA TRP A 87 -12.54 9.01 -1.49
C TRP A 87 -13.86 9.67 -1.82
N HIS A 88 -14.87 8.87 -2.12
CA HIS A 88 -16.19 9.32 -2.55
C HIS A 88 -17.16 9.53 -1.39
N GLU A 89 -16.99 8.83 -0.26
CA GLU A 89 -17.83 8.96 0.93
C GLU A 89 -16.97 9.18 2.17
N ARG A 90 -16.47 10.40 2.31
CA ARG A 90 -15.52 10.79 3.37
C ARG A 90 -16.17 10.93 4.73
N THR A 91 -17.45 11.20 4.78
CA THR A 91 -18.22 11.41 6.03
C THR A 91 -19.15 10.24 6.25
N MET A 92 -19.25 9.77 7.50
CA MET A 92 -20.17 8.70 7.86
C MET A 92 -21.62 9.10 7.56
N PRO A 93 -22.37 8.34 6.76
CA PRO A 93 -23.78 8.62 6.47
C PRO A 93 -24.64 8.37 7.73
N ARG A 94 -25.81 8.99 7.79
CA ARG A 94 -26.75 8.84 8.92
C ARG A 94 -27.28 7.40 9.03
N ASN A 95 -27.43 6.72 7.93
CA ASN A 95 -27.84 5.32 7.85
C ASN A 95 -27.48 4.73 6.48
N VAL A 96 -27.64 3.43 6.32
CA VAL A 96 -27.26 2.66 5.13
C VAL A 96 -28.06 2.99 3.85
N LYS A 97 -29.06 3.86 3.90
CA LYS A 97 -29.83 4.36 2.75
C LYS A 97 -29.58 5.87 2.50
N ASP A 98 -28.66 6.46 3.22
CA ASP A 98 -28.30 7.87 3.08
C ASP A 98 -27.06 7.99 2.18
N TYR A 99 -27.26 8.32 0.92
CA TYR A 99 -26.21 8.52 -0.07
C TYR A 99 -25.80 10.00 -0.24
N SER A 100 -26.31 10.90 0.62
CA SER A 100 -26.09 12.35 0.51
C SER A 100 -24.63 12.77 0.73
N GLN A 101 -23.81 11.89 1.25
CA GLN A 101 -22.38 12.12 1.49
C GLN A 101 -21.47 11.62 0.36
N CYS A 102 -22.06 10.93 -0.63
CA CYS A 102 -21.31 10.43 -1.78
C CYS A 102 -21.09 11.54 -2.81
N ASP A 103 -19.86 11.73 -3.24
CA ASP A 103 -19.44 12.65 -4.29
C ASP A 103 -18.67 11.88 -5.38
N PHE A 104 -19.22 11.90 -6.60
CA PHE A 104 -18.64 11.20 -7.76
C PHE A 104 -18.25 12.16 -8.88
N ASP A 105 -18.14 13.45 -8.64
CA ASP A 105 -17.87 14.44 -9.68
C ASP A 105 -16.52 14.21 -10.35
N ASP A 106 -15.46 13.91 -9.57
CA ASP A 106 -14.15 13.54 -10.08
C ASP A 106 -14.21 12.31 -10.98
N LEU A 107 -14.88 11.25 -10.53
CA LEU A 107 -14.99 10.00 -11.27
C LEU A 107 -15.71 10.21 -12.60
N LYS A 108 -16.84 10.93 -12.59
CA LYS A 108 -17.61 11.27 -13.80
C LYS A 108 -16.79 12.09 -14.78
N ALA A 109 -16.08 13.10 -14.29
CA ALA A 109 -15.22 13.94 -15.11
C ALA A 109 -14.08 13.13 -15.75
N TRP A 110 -13.46 12.21 -14.99
CA TRP A 110 -12.38 11.37 -15.48
C TRP A 110 -12.88 10.37 -16.55
N LEU A 111 -13.99 9.69 -16.29
CA LEU A 111 -14.62 8.78 -17.25
C LEU A 111 -14.99 9.50 -18.55
N LYS A 112 -15.62 10.66 -18.44
CA LYS A 112 -15.99 11.47 -19.60
C LYS A 112 -14.76 11.89 -20.42
N MET A 113 -13.69 12.34 -19.77
CA MET A 113 -12.45 12.71 -20.45
C MET A 113 -11.84 11.50 -21.18
N ALA A 114 -11.78 10.32 -20.54
CA ALA A 114 -11.28 9.09 -21.16
C ALA A 114 -12.10 8.70 -22.40
N HIS A 115 -13.42 8.73 -22.31
CA HIS A 115 -14.31 8.28 -23.36
C HIS A 115 -14.44 9.26 -24.51
N GLU A 116 -14.73 10.52 -24.20
CA GLU A 116 -15.11 11.52 -25.21
C GLU A 116 -13.91 12.24 -25.81
N GLU A 117 -12.89 12.63 -24.99
CA GLU A 117 -11.74 13.39 -25.52
C GLU A 117 -10.66 12.47 -26.09
N PHE A 118 -10.35 11.37 -25.39
CA PHE A 118 -9.22 10.51 -25.76
C PHE A 118 -9.65 9.22 -26.46
N GLY A 119 -10.93 8.92 -26.52
CA GLY A 119 -11.44 7.73 -27.21
C GLY A 119 -10.88 6.43 -26.63
N LEU A 120 -10.79 6.34 -25.32
CA LEU A 120 -10.30 5.19 -24.57
C LEU A 120 -11.49 4.44 -23.93
N TYR A 121 -11.46 3.13 -23.95
CA TYR A 121 -12.31 2.31 -23.08
C TYR A 121 -11.84 2.40 -21.65
N THR A 122 -12.71 2.06 -20.69
CA THR A 122 -12.32 2.01 -19.29
C THR A 122 -12.65 0.70 -18.61
N ILE A 123 -11.80 0.33 -17.65
CA ILE A 123 -12.00 -0.76 -16.70
C ILE A 123 -12.10 -0.11 -15.33
N VAL A 124 -13.16 -0.42 -14.56
CA VAL A 124 -13.36 0.16 -13.23
C VAL A 124 -13.33 -0.92 -12.15
N ARG A 125 -12.67 -0.61 -11.04
CA ARG A 125 -12.41 -1.55 -9.95
C ARG A 125 -12.89 -0.95 -8.61
N PRO A 126 -14.19 -1.06 -8.27
CA PRO A 126 -14.78 -0.39 -7.09
C PRO A 126 -14.50 -1.07 -5.75
N GLY A 127 -13.90 -2.21 -5.73
CA GLY A 127 -13.65 -2.97 -4.50
C GLY A 127 -14.90 -3.64 -3.92
N PRO A 128 -15.28 -3.38 -2.64
CA PRO A 128 -14.86 -2.27 -1.75
C PRO A 128 -13.41 -2.31 -1.27
N PHE A 129 -12.77 -3.47 -1.25
CA PHE A 129 -11.34 -3.60 -1.02
C PHE A 129 -10.59 -3.41 -2.34
N ILE A 130 -9.69 -2.44 -2.38
CA ILE A 130 -8.86 -2.15 -3.54
C ILE A 130 -7.37 -2.38 -3.29
N CYS A 131 -6.93 -2.55 -2.05
CA CYS A 131 -5.52 -2.54 -1.65
C CYS A 131 -4.82 -1.24 -2.10
N ALA A 132 -4.17 -1.25 -3.24
CA ALA A 132 -3.60 -0.12 -3.98
C ALA A 132 -2.68 0.78 -3.13
N GLU A 133 -2.13 0.27 -2.01
CA GLU A 133 -1.37 1.06 -1.02
C GLU A 133 -2.11 2.36 -0.63
N TRP A 134 -3.44 2.31 -0.68
CA TRP A 134 -4.36 3.40 -0.35
C TRP A 134 -4.93 3.23 1.06
N ALA A 135 -5.16 4.34 1.75
CA ALA A 135 -5.66 4.32 3.12
C ALA A 135 -6.91 3.42 3.26
N GLY A 136 -6.89 2.50 4.21
CA GLY A 136 -7.97 1.56 4.48
C GLY A 136 -8.25 0.55 3.38
N GLY A 137 -7.33 0.38 2.41
CA GLY A 137 -7.59 -0.45 1.24
C GLY A 137 -8.85 -0.06 0.48
N GLY A 138 -9.23 1.23 0.53
CA GLY A 138 -10.43 1.79 -0.09
C GLY A 138 -11.63 1.94 0.84
N TYR A 139 -11.69 1.20 1.96
CA TYR A 139 -12.77 1.33 2.92
C TYR A 139 -12.72 2.66 3.69
N PRO A 140 -13.87 3.35 3.90
CA PRO A 140 -13.94 4.44 4.84
C PRO A 140 -13.66 3.96 6.26
N ARG A 141 -12.83 4.70 7.00
CA ARG A 141 -12.44 4.33 8.36
C ARG A 141 -13.64 4.23 9.32
N TRP A 142 -14.69 5.03 9.10
CA TRP A 142 -15.90 4.99 9.90
C TRP A 142 -16.67 3.65 9.82
N VAL A 143 -16.46 2.83 8.77
CA VAL A 143 -17.09 1.51 8.66
C VAL A 143 -16.67 0.60 9.82
N ALA A 144 -15.47 0.75 10.34
CA ALA A 144 -14.96 -0.01 11.48
C ALA A 144 -15.82 0.12 12.77
N LYS A 145 -16.60 1.19 12.89
CA LYS A 145 -17.58 1.37 14.00
C LYS A 145 -18.60 0.21 14.06
N PHE A 146 -18.93 -0.36 12.93
CA PHE A 146 -19.94 -1.42 12.81
C PHE A 146 -19.35 -2.83 12.96
N CYS A 147 -18.03 -2.92 13.17
CA CYS A 147 -17.37 -4.18 13.45
C CYS A 147 -17.89 -4.76 14.79
N PRO A 148 -18.36 -6.01 14.81
CA PRO A 148 -18.85 -6.63 16.04
C PRO A 148 -17.76 -6.73 17.11
N ALA A 149 -18.06 -6.32 18.33
CA ALA A 149 -17.09 -6.31 19.45
C ALA A 149 -16.52 -7.70 19.83
N LYS A 150 -17.13 -8.78 19.37
CA LYS A 150 -16.71 -10.16 19.59
C LYS A 150 -16.09 -10.81 18.34
N TYR A 151 -15.83 -10.03 17.29
CA TYR A 151 -15.19 -10.56 16.11
C TYR A 151 -13.70 -10.71 16.39
N ASP A 152 -13.26 -11.92 16.63
CA ASP A 152 -11.92 -12.26 17.07
C ASP A 152 -10.95 -12.46 15.89
N THR A 153 -11.42 -12.33 14.67
CA THR A 153 -10.56 -12.37 13.51
C THR A 153 -10.23 -10.95 13.07
N SER A 154 -8.99 -10.74 12.75
CA SER A 154 -8.45 -9.46 12.31
C SER A 154 -9.07 -8.92 11.02
N PHE A 155 -10.05 -9.60 10.43
CA PHE A 155 -10.61 -9.25 9.12
C PHE A 155 -12.12 -9.52 9.08
N TRP A 156 -12.87 -8.62 9.70
CA TRP A 156 -14.32 -8.56 9.54
C TRP A 156 -14.70 -8.00 8.15
N LEU A 157 -13.98 -6.97 7.70
CA LEU A 157 -14.07 -6.47 6.33
C LEU A 157 -13.68 -7.57 5.34
N ARG A 158 -14.27 -7.56 4.16
CA ARG A 158 -14.12 -8.57 3.11
C ARG A 158 -14.81 -9.91 3.39
N SER A 159 -15.41 -10.11 4.58
CA SER A 159 -16.12 -11.35 4.92
C SER A 159 -17.59 -11.38 4.45
N ASN A 160 -18.22 -12.54 4.54
CA ASN A 160 -19.66 -12.71 4.31
C ASN A 160 -20.53 -12.29 5.52
N HIS A 161 -19.96 -11.60 6.52
CA HIS A 161 -20.73 -11.14 7.68
C HIS A 161 -21.85 -10.20 7.27
N PRO A 162 -23.10 -10.40 7.74
CA PRO A 162 -24.27 -9.64 7.26
C PRO A 162 -24.14 -8.12 7.40
N GLU A 163 -23.51 -7.63 8.46
CA GLU A 163 -23.31 -6.20 8.65
C GLU A 163 -22.27 -5.64 7.66
N HIS A 164 -21.20 -6.40 7.34
CA HIS A 164 -20.27 -6.02 6.29
C HIS A 164 -20.96 -6.00 4.92
N MET A 165 -21.69 -7.06 4.58
CA MET A 165 -22.37 -7.16 3.29
C MET A 165 -23.45 -6.10 3.10
N LYS A 166 -24.10 -5.67 4.20
CA LYS A 166 -25.04 -4.55 4.21
C LYS A 166 -24.38 -3.22 3.80
N TRP A 167 -23.17 -2.93 4.32
CA TRP A 167 -22.40 -1.75 3.97
C TRP A 167 -21.74 -1.89 2.58
N THR A 168 -21.31 -3.06 2.19
CA THR A 168 -20.89 -3.36 0.82
C THR A 168 -22.00 -3.05 -0.18
N LYS A 169 -23.22 -3.49 0.12
CA LYS A 169 -24.41 -3.17 -0.71
C LYS A 169 -24.62 -1.65 -0.81
N HIS A 170 -24.54 -0.93 0.30
CA HIS A 170 -24.63 0.53 0.30
C HIS A 170 -23.64 1.17 -0.69
N TRP A 171 -22.39 0.73 -0.67
CA TRP A 171 -21.38 1.24 -1.60
C TRP A 171 -21.73 0.93 -3.06
N TYR A 172 -22.14 -0.29 -3.35
CA TYR A 172 -22.53 -0.68 -4.72
C TYR A 172 -23.79 0.07 -5.19
N ASP A 173 -24.76 0.25 -4.32
CA ASP A 173 -25.97 1.04 -4.63
C ASP A 173 -25.65 2.51 -4.93
N ALA A 174 -24.54 3.04 -4.37
CA ALA A 174 -24.08 4.41 -4.62
C ALA A 174 -23.29 4.51 -5.94
N VAL A 175 -22.32 3.61 -6.18
CA VAL A 175 -21.35 3.74 -7.26
C VAL A 175 -21.81 3.11 -8.57
N CYS A 176 -22.54 1.99 -8.54
CA CYS A 176 -22.97 1.31 -9.76
C CYS A 176 -23.86 2.14 -10.68
N PRO A 177 -24.76 3.02 -10.19
CA PRO A 177 -25.50 3.92 -11.08
C PRO A 177 -24.61 4.80 -11.94
N VAL A 178 -23.48 5.28 -11.41
CA VAL A 178 -22.48 6.05 -12.19
C VAL A 178 -21.89 5.19 -13.31
N PHE A 179 -21.54 3.95 -13.01
CA PHE A 179 -21.00 3.03 -14.02
C PHE A 179 -22.06 2.65 -15.08
N ALA A 180 -23.31 2.46 -14.65
CA ALA A 180 -24.41 2.12 -15.55
C ALA A 180 -24.68 3.22 -16.60
N GLU A 181 -24.49 4.50 -16.24
CA GLU A 181 -24.59 5.62 -17.18
C GLU A 181 -23.41 5.63 -18.17
N GLU A 182 -22.22 5.25 -17.72
CA GLU A 182 -20.96 5.37 -18.47
C GLU A 182 -20.55 4.05 -19.16
N GLN A 183 -21.27 2.95 -18.98
CA GLN A 183 -20.94 1.65 -19.58
C GLN A 183 -21.19 1.63 -21.11
N LEU A 184 -20.40 0.85 -21.81
CA LEU A 184 -20.41 0.75 -23.27
C LEU A 184 -21.78 0.42 -23.85
N THR A 185 -22.57 -0.40 -23.17
CA THR A 185 -23.91 -0.81 -23.60
C THR A 185 -24.90 0.35 -23.67
N ARG A 186 -24.66 1.43 -22.95
CA ARG A 186 -25.48 2.65 -22.94
C ARG A 186 -24.98 3.75 -23.89
N LYS A 187 -23.77 3.60 -24.45
CA LYS A 187 -23.22 4.56 -25.42
C LYS A 187 -23.69 4.23 -26.82
N LYS A 188 -23.63 5.23 -27.72
CA LYS A 188 -23.91 5.02 -29.13
C LYS A 188 -22.83 4.13 -29.78
N SER A 189 -23.15 3.55 -30.92
CA SER A 189 -22.16 2.76 -31.67
C SER A 189 -20.98 3.63 -32.08
N GLY A 190 -19.76 3.13 -31.83
CA GLY A 190 -18.49 3.83 -32.06
C GLY A 190 -18.00 4.66 -30.88
N GLU A 191 -18.87 5.05 -29.93
CA GLU A 191 -18.45 5.73 -28.70
C GLU A 191 -17.77 4.75 -27.72
N LYS A 192 -16.95 5.30 -26.82
CA LYS A 192 -16.24 4.56 -25.78
C LYS A 192 -17.04 4.57 -24.49
N GLY A 193 -16.74 3.63 -23.60
CA GLY A 193 -17.40 3.50 -22.32
C GLY A 193 -16.69 2.47 -21.44
N ILE A 194 -17.23 2.23 -20.26
CA ILE A 194 -16.80 1.15 -19.38
C ILE A 194 -17.08 -0.19 -20.05
N ILE A 195 -16.06 -1.05 -20.11
CA ILE A 195 -16.15 -2.37 -20.77
C ILE A 195 -16.21 -3.55 -19.78
N MET A 196 -15.81 -3.35 -18.54
CA MET A 196 -15.91 -4.35 -17.48
C MET A 196 -15.78 -3.73 -16.09
N VAL A 197 -16.35 -4.42 -15.09
CA VAL A 197 -16.34 -4.01 -13.67
C VAL A 197 -15.79 -5.16 -12.83
N GLN A 198 -14.83 -4.87 -11.94
CA GLN A 198 -14.27 -5.84 -11.01
C GLN A 198 -15.14 -6.02 -9.77
N LEU A 199 -15.17 -7.24 -9.26
CA LEU A 199 -15.69 -7.59 -7.95
C LEU A 199 -14.53 -7.95 -7.03
N GLU A 200 -14.46 -7.36 -5.84
CA GLU A 200 -13.41 -7.60 -4.87
C GLU A 200 -11.98 -7.34 -5.44
N ASN A 201 -10.93 -7.68 -4.71
CA ASN A 201 -9.57 -7.60 -5.21
C ASN A 201 -8.68 -8.66 -4.56
N GLU A 202 -7.96 -9.45 -5.38
CA GLU A 202 -6.98 -10.45 -4.92
C GLU A 202 -7.53 -11.33 -3.78
N TYR A 203 -8.71 -11.91 -3.99
CA TYR A 203 -9.45 -12.59 -2.94
C TYR A 203 -8.77 -13.87 -2.45
N ILE A 204 -7.79 -14.40 -3.21
CA ILE A 204 -6.96 -15.54 -2.77
C ILE A 204 -6.24 -15.24 -1.44
N TYR A 205 -5.80 -14.00 -1.24
CA TYR A 205 -5.07 -13.59 -0.04
C TYR A 205 -5.95 -13.35 1.19
N PHE A 206 -7.27 -13.48 1.03
CA PHE A 206 -8.19 -13.40 2.15
C PHE A 206 -8.46 -14.79 2.71
N GLY A 207 -8.11 -15.01 3.99
CA GLY A 207 -8.17 -16.31 4.67
C GLY A 207 -9.60 -16.73 5.05
N MET A 208 -10.47 -16.94 4.06
CA MET A 208 -11.84 -17.39 4.24
C MET A 208 -12.11 -18.62 3.37
N GLU A 209 -13.01 -19.50 3.81
CA GLU A 209 -13.42 -20.72 3.10
C GLU A 209 -14.01 -20.36 1.73
N SER A 210 -13.72 -21.18 0.71
CA SER A 210 -14.13 -20.92 -0.68
C SER A 210 -15.64 -20.73 -0.84
N GLU A 211 -16.47 -21.53 -0.17
CA GLU A 211 -17.92 -21.43 -0.22
C GLU A 211 -18.43 -20.06 0.25
N LYS A 212 -17.81 -19.51 1.31
CA LYS A 212 -18.16 -18.17 1.82
C LYS A 212 -17.69 -17.05 0.88
N LYS A 213 -16.54 -17.25 0.23
CA LYS A 213 -16.08 -16.32 -0.82
C LYS A 213 -17.04 -16.29 -2.00
N GLU A 214 -17.53 -17.45 -2.42
CA GLU A 214 -18.52 -17.54 -3.47
C GLU A 214 -19.85 -16.86 -3.09
N GLU A 215 -20.30 -16.96 -1.83
CA GLU A 215 -21.47 -16.21 -1.34
C GLU A 215 -21.29 -14.70 -1.51
N VAL A 216 -20.14 -14.16 -1.08
CA VAL A 216 -19.81 -12.75 -1.25
C VAL A 216 -19.81 -12.34 -2.72
N LEU A 217 -19.21 -13.14 -3.59
CA LEU A 217 -19.14 -12.84 -5.03
C LEU A 217 -20.51 -12.89 -5.69
N ARG A 218 -21.38 -13.84 -5.30
CA ARG A 218 -22.77 -13.89 -5.78
C ARG A 218 -23.54 -12.63 -5.40
N ASP A 219 -23.41 -12.21 -4.14
CA ASP A 219 -24.07 -10.99 -3.65
C ASP A 219 -23.58 -9.75 -4.37
N MET A 220 -22.25 -9.59 -4.52
CA MET A 220 -21.67 -8.46 -5.24
C MET A 220 -22.11 -8.44 -6.72
N ALA A 221 -22.12 -9.58 -7.39
CA ALA A 221 -22.63 -9.68 -8.76
C ALA A 221 -24.10 -9.27 -8.85
N ALA A 222 -24.92 -9.69 -7.87
CA ALA A 222 -26.31 -9.28 -7.79
C ALA A 222 -26.46 -7.76 -7.52
N TYR A 223 -25.59 -7.17 -6.68
CA TYR A 223 -25.59 -5.71 -6.46
C TYR A 223 -25.28 -4.96 -7.75
N CYS A 224 -24.30 -5.41 -8.54
CA CYS A 224 -24.01 -4.83 -9.85
C CYS A 224 -25.21 -4.91 -10.80
N THR A 225 -25.75 -6.10 -11.01
CA THR A 225 -26.83 -6.32 -11.98
C THR A 225 -28.12 -5.61 -11.58
N ASN A 226 -28.45 -5.59 -10.28
CA ASN A 226 -29.61 -4.87 -9.75
C ASN A 226 -29.49 -3.35 -9.91
N ASN A 227 -28.27 -2.82 -9.99
CA ASN A 227 -27.99 -1.39 -10.23
C ASN A 227 -27.69 -1.10 -11.72
N GLY A 228 -28.03 -2.02 -12.62
CA GLY A 228 -28.04 -1.80 -14.07
C GLY A 228 -26.70 -1.99 -14.78
N ILE A 229 -25.76 -2.72 -14.19
CA ILE A 229 -24.52 -3.10 -14.86
C ILE A 229 -24.80 -4.23 -15.84
N GLU A 230 -24.45 -4.02 -17.11
CA GLU A 230 -24.70 -4.89 -18.25
C GLU A 230 -23.40 -5.38 -18.92
N VAL A 231 -22.27 -4.75 -18.61
CA VAL A 231 -20.96 -5.17 -19.10
C VAL A 231 -20.39 -6.34 -18.28
N PRO A 232 -19.44 -7.14 -18.80
CA PRO A 232 -18.84 -8.25 -18.08
C PRO A 232 -18.32 -7.89 -16.71
N LEU A 233 -18.55 -8.79 -15.74
CA LEU A 233 -17.99 -8.73 -14.40
C LEU A 233 -16.78 -9.65 -14.31
N PHE A 234 -15.74 -9.23 -13.57
CA PHE A 234 -14.52 -10.02 -13.41
C PHE A 234 -13.98 -9.96 -11.98
N THR A 235 -13.04 -10.87 -11.69
CA THR A 235 -12.22 -10.87 -10.48
C THR A 235 -10.75 -10.89 -10.86
N CYS A 236 -9.85 -10.68 -9.90
CA CYS A 236 -8.43 -10.95 -10.09
C CYS A 236 -7.91 -11.85 -8.98
N VAL A 237 -7.10 -12.83 -9.37
CA VAL A 237 -6.46 -13.82 -8.48
C VAL A 237 -7.47 -14.45 -7.52
N THR A 238 -8.59 -14.93 -8.09
CA THR A 238 -9.70 -15.53 -7.35
C THR A 238 -10.01 -16.93 -7.90
N PRO A 239 -9.30 -17.97 -7.42
CA PRO A 239 -9.41 -19.33 -7.96
C PRO A 239 -10.83 -19.91 -7.97
N GLU A 240 -11.69 -19.48 -7.06
CA GLU A 240 -13.09 -19.90 -6.94
C GLU A 240 -13.91 -19.61 -8.21
N VAL A 241 -13.49 -18.64 -9.01
CA VAL A 241 -14.13 -18.28 -10.28
C VAL A 241 -13.69 -19.20 -11.42
N ARG A 242 -12.46 -19.69 -11.37
CA ARG A 242 -11.84 -20.46 -12.46
C ARG A 242 -12.49 -21.81 -12.60
N GLY A 243 -13.19 -22.03 -13.71
CA GLY A 243 -13.86 -23.30 -14.00
C GLY A 243 -15.05 -23.61 -13.09
N SER A 244 -15.61 -22.60 -12.40
CA SER A 244 -16.83 -22.75 -11.57
C SER A 244 -18.02 -23.22 -12.40
N LYS A 245 -18.85 -24.07 -11.78
CA LYS A 245 -20.15 -24.54 -12.33
C LYS A 245 -21.33 -23.86 -11.68
N ASP A 246 -21.11 -23.02 -10.67
CA ASP A 246 -22.20 -22.22 -10.08
C ASP A 246 -22.83 -21.30 -11.12
N ALA A 247 -24.15 -21.14 -11.06
CA ALA A 247 -24.88 -20.40 -12.07
C ALA A 247 -24.48 -18.92 -12.21
N VAL A 248 -24.07 -18.29 -11.13
CA VAL A 248 -23.64 -16.88 -11.10
C VAL A 248 -22.11 -16.77 -11.25
N ILE A 249 -21.37 -17.52 -10.45
CA ILE A 249 -19.90 -17.45 -10.47
C ILE A 249 -19.33 -17.86 -11.83
N SER A 250 -19.94 -18.83 -12.49
CA SER A 250 -19.56 -19.25 -13.86
C SER A 250 -19.70 -18.15 -14.91
N GLN A 251 -20.45 -17.08 -14.64
CA GLN A 251 -20.59 -15.94 -15.55
C GLN A 251 -19.46 -14.91 -15.37
N LEU A 252 -18.78 -14.95 -14.24
CA LEU A 252 -17.57 -14.15 -13.99
C LEU A 252 -16.38 -14.78 -14.73
N PHE A 253 -15.34 -14.02 -14.94
CA PHE A 253 -14.03 -14.55 -15.31
C PHE A 253 -12.95 -13.96 -14.41
N ASP A 254 -11.89 -14.73 -14.19
CA ASP A 254 -10.78 -14.31 -13.35
C ASP A 254 -9.58 -13.86 -14.19
N MET A 255 -8.86 -12.87 -13.71
CA MET A 255 -7.63 -12.36 -14.29
C MET A 255 -6.44 -12.68 -13.38
N ASP A 256 -5.24 -12.64 -13.92
CA ASP A 256 -4.00 -12.84 -13.17
C ASP A 256 -3.33 -11.50 -12.84
N ASN A 257 -2.67 -11.42 -11.68
CA ASN A 257 -1.77 -10.32 -11.31
C ASN A 257 -0.34 -10.86 -11.36
N GLN A 258 0.56 -10.19 -12.08
CA GLN A 258 1.91 -10.70 -12.35
C GLN A 258 2.99 -9.79 -11.80
N TYR A 259 3.50 -10.14 -10.62
CA TYR A 259 4.63 -9.51 -9.93
C TYR A 259 5.78 -10.51 -9.83
N VAL A 260 6.40 -10.81 -10.97
CA VAL A 260 7.43 -11.86 -11.09
C VAL A 260 8.86 -11.31 -11.11
N TRP A 261 9.03 -10.01 -11.01
CA TRP A 261 10.33 -9.35 -11.06
C TRP A 261 11.10 -9.78 -12.32
N TRP A 262 12.35 -10.19 -12.19
CA TRP A 262 13.17 -10.64 -13.32
C TRP A 262 12.94 -12.11 -13.72
N ASN A 263 12.01 -12.82 -13.08
CA ASN A 263 11.58 -14.15 -13.52
C ASN A 263 10.54 -14.06 -14.67
N ILE A 264 10.82 -13.22 -15.64
CA ILE A 264 9.91 -12.83 -16.74
C ILE A 264 9.32 -14.04 -17.48
N GLN A 265 10.04 -15.18 -17.57
CA GLN A 265 9.51 -16.42 -18.15
C GLN A 265 8.27 -16.95 -17.44
N GLU A 266 8.06 -16.61 -16.16
CA GLU A 266 6.88 -17.02 -15.41
C GLU A 266 5.62 -16.35 -15.95
N ALA A 267 5.70 -15.16 -16.53
CA ALA A 267 4.55 -14.50 -17.14
C ALA A 267 3.88 -15.38 -18.21
N LYS A 268 4.69 -16.11 -18.99
CA LYS A 268 4.16 -17.07 -19.99
C LYS A 268 3.44 -18.24 -19.33
N SER A 269 4.11 -18.94 -18.40
CA SER A 269 3.56 -20.15 -17.78
C SER A 269 2.29 -19.84 -16.95
N ARG A 270 2.24 -18.72 -16.25
CA ARG A 270 1.04 -18.29 -15.48
C ARG A 270 -0.17 -18.08 -16.38
N ILE A 271 0.00 -17.50 -17.56
CA ILE A 271 -1.09 -17.35 -18.54
C ILE A 271 -1.52 -18.70 -19.11
N GLU A 272 -0.58 -19.60 -19.39
CA GLU A 272 -0.90 -20.96 -19.82
C GLU A 272 -1.68 -21.72 -18.75
N ASP A 273 -1.35 -21.53 -17.48
CA ASP A 273 -2.08 -22.11 -16.35
C ASP A 273 -3.49 -21.51 -16.21
N LEU A 274 -3.64 -20.20 -16.31
CA LEU A 274 -4.93 -19.54 -16.28
C LEU A 274 -5.86 -20.07 -17.39
N LYS A 275 -5.35 -20.20 -18.61
CA LYS A 275 -6.12 -20.77 -19.73
C LYS A 275 -6.57 -22.21 -19.49
N ARG A 276 -5.72 -23.03 -18.84
CA ARG A 276 -6.11 -24.42 -18.48
C ARG A 276 -7.21 -24.45 -17.41
N GLN A 277 -7.13 -23.55 -16.42
CA GLN A 277 -8.10 -23.47 -15.33
C GLN A 277 -9.43 -22.82 -15.76
N GLN A 278 -9.39 -21.94 -16.78
CA GLN A 278 -10.51 -21.16 -17.26
C GLN A 278 -10.63 -21.23 -18.80
N PRO A 279 -10.98 -22.41 -19.37
CA PRO A 279 -10.94 -22.61 -20.81
C PRO A 279 -12.07 -21.91 -21.60
N ASN A 280 -13.06 -21.34 -20.92
CA ASN A 280 -14.21 -20.65 -21.53
C ASN A 280 -14.16 -19.12 -21.45
N ALA A 281 -13.01 -18.56 -21.09
CA ALA A 281 -12.78 -17.11 -21.05
C ALA A 281 -11.37 -16.76 -21.53
N PRO A 282 -11.13 -15.51 -21.97
CA PRO A 282 -9.80 -15.08 -22.40
C PRO A 282 -8.85 -14.96 -21.21
N ALA A 283 -7.57 -15.17 -21.47
CA ALA A 283 -6.56 -14.90 -20.46
C ALA A 283 -6.17 -13.41 -20.46
N PHE A 284 -6.25 -12.79 -19.31
CA PHE A 284 -5.98 -11.38 -19.10
C PHE A 284 -5.07 -11.16 -17.90
N VAL A 285 -4.12 -10.23 -17.99
CA VAL A 285 -3.31 -9.77 -16.85
C VAL A 285 -3.90 -8.47 -16.34
N CYS A 286 -4.54 -8.54 -15.16
CA CYS A 286 -5.16 -7.39 -14.51
C CYS A 286 -4.13 -6.40 -13.96
N GLU A 287 -3.01 -6.91 -13.46
CA GLU A 287 -1.89 -6.11 -12.97
C GLU A 287 -0.59 -6.69 -13.51
N LEU A 288 -0.11 -6.11 -14.61
CA LEU A 288 1.18 -6.41 -15.18
C LEU A 288 2.21 -5.48 -14.55
N GLN A 289 3.18 -6.02 -13.82
CA GLN A 289 4.15 -5.26 -13.03
C GLN A 289 4.83 -4.15 -13.82
N GLY A 290 4.45 -2.89 -13.56
CA GLY A 290 5.08 -1.71 -14.13
C GLY A 290 6.24 -1.18 -13.29
N GLY A 291 6.29 -1.56 -12.01
CA GLY A 291 7.28 -1.12 -11.04
C GLY A 291 6.98 -1.68 -9.64
N TRP A 292 7.23 -0.88 -8.61
CA TRP A 292 6.90 -1.17 -7.21
C TRP A 292 6.76 0.12 -6.42
N PHE A 293 6.02 0.08 -5.31
CA PHE A 293 5.79 1.24 -4.44
C PHE A 293 6.96 1.52 -3.49
N SER A 294 6.97 2.72 -2.93
CA SER A 294 7.93 3.17 -1.92
C SER A 294 7.32 3.15 -0.53
N THR A 295 8.11 2.84 0.49
CA THR A 295 7.68 2.83 1.89
C THR A 295 8.55 3.71 2.77
N VAL A 296 7.97 4.25 3.84
CA VAL A 296 8.71 5.00 4.88
C VAL A 296 9.67 4.07 5.60
N GLY A 297 10.94 4.45 5.64
CA GLY A 297 12.03 3.62 6.18
C GLY A 297 12.45 2.45 5.29
N GLY A 298 11.84 2.29 4.11
CA GLY A 298 12.16 1.25 3.12
C GLY A 298 12.90 1.75 1.90
N GLY A 299 12.71 1.09 0.76
CA GLY A 299 13.26 1.49 -0.54
C GLY A 299 12.38 2.50 -1.28
N LEU A 300 12.96 3.21 -2.22
CA LEU A 300 12.23 4.02 -3.19
C LEU A 300 11.87 3.17 -4.42
N SER A 301 10.82 3.57 -5.12
CA SER A 301 10.33 2.88 -6.33
C SER A 301 11.40 2.79 -7.43
N GLU A 302 12.21 3.82 -7.58
CA GLU A 302 13.32 3.84 -8.54
C GLU A 302 14.46 2.87 -8.20
N ASP A 303 14.58 2.44 -6.94
CA ASP A 303 15.57 1.45 -6.51
C ASP A 303 15.15 0.01 -6.85
N SER A 304 13.95 -0.19 -7.43
CA SER A 304 13.48 -1.52 -7.86
C SER A 304 14.27 -2.12 -9.03
N TYR A 305 15.03 -1.32 -9.75
CA TYR A 305 15.82 -1.69 -10.93
C TYR A 305 15.01 -2.36 -12.07
N LEU A 306 13.71 -2.12 -12.10
CA LEU A 306 12.82 -2.60 -13.15
C LEU A 306 12.82 -1.58 -14.29
N ASP A 307 13.51 -1.89 -15.39
CA ASP A 307 13.74 -1.00 -16.53
C ASP A 307 12.78 -1.29 -17.72
N GLY A 308 13.05 -0.67 -18.88
CA GLY A 308 12.24 -0.85 -20.08
C GLY A 308 12.29 -2.29 -20.62
N ARG A 309 13.38 -3.05 -20.40
CA ARG A 309 13.50 -4.47 -20.81
C ARG A 309 12.51 -5.31 -20.00
N HIS A 310 12.40 -5.05 -18.69
CA HIS A 310 11.43 -5.72 -17.83
C HIS A 310 10.01 -5.45 -18.32
N ALA A 311 9.61 -4.18 -18.49
CA ALA A 311 8.26 -3.82 -18.92
C ALA A 311 7.87 -4.41 -20.27
N ARG A 312 8.81 -4.44 -21.23
CA ARG A 312 8.64 -5.10 -22.53
C ARG A 312 8.56 -6.62 -22.41
N GLY A 313 9.46 -7.19 -21.62
CA GLY A 313 9.58 -8.64 -21.44
C GLY A 313 8.33 -9.24 -20.81
N MET A 314 7.79 -8.62 -19.78
CA MET A 314 6.56 -9.04 -19.13
C MET A 314 5.38 -9.11 -20.11
N ALA A 315 5.20 -8.07 -20.93
CA ALA A 315 4.13 -8.04 -21.92
C ALA A 315 4.31 -9.11 -23.00
N LEU A 316 5.51 -9.22 -23.59
CA LEU A 316 5.77 -10.20 -24.66
C LEU A 316 5.66 -11.63 -24.16
N MET A 317 6.09 -11.94 -22.93
CA MET A 317 5.97 -13.30 -22.39
C MET A 317 4.52 -13.63 -22.01
N ALA A 318 3.74 -12.68 -21.48
CA ALA A 318 2.29 -12.89 -21.27
C ALA A 318 1.57 -13.15 -22.62
N MET A 319 1.90 -12.39 -23.68
CA MET A 319 1.38 -12.63 -25.03
C MET A 319 1.80 -14.00 -25.58
N ALA A 320 3.05 -14.42 -25.35
CA ALA A 320 3.55 -15.75 -25.73
C ALA A 320 2.71 -16.86 -25.07
N GLY A 321 2.27 -16.70 -23.83
CA GLY A 321 1.36 -17.60 -23.11
C GLY A 321 -0.08 -17.57 -23.64
N GLY A 322 -0.45 -16.55 -24.41
CA GLY A 322 -1.77 -16.39 -25.01
C GLY A 322 -2.68 -15.39 -24.30
N SER A 323 -2.12 -14.44 -23.54
CA SER A 323 -2.86 -13.29 -23.06
C SER A 323 -3.34 -12.42 -24.21
N THR A 324 -4.58 -11.95 -24.11
CA THR A 324 -5.20 -11.02 -25.07
C THR A 324 -5.72 -9.75 -24.41
N GLY A 325 -5.31 -9.55 -23.18
CA GLY A 325 -5.49 -8.33 -22.41
C GLY A 325 -4.37 -8.14 -21.41
N LEU A 326 -3.83 -6.93 -21.37
CA LEU A 326 -2.77 -6.52 -20.45
C LEU A 326 -3.10 -5.16 -19.85
N ASN A 327 -2.97 -5.02 -18.54
CA ASN A 327 -3.07 -3.74 -17.84
C ASN A 327 -1.75 -3.45 -17.11
N TYR A 328 -0.98 -2.47 -17.56
CA TYR A 328 0.25 -2.07 -16.88
C TYR A 328 -0.05 -1.41 -15.54
N TYR A 329 0.36 -2.04 -14.47
CA TYR A 329 0.15 -1.58 -13.11
C TYR A 329 1.48 -1.24 -12.41
N MET A 330 1.82 0.02 -12.13
CA MET A 330 1.17 1.22 -12.67
C MET A 330 1.79 1.58 -14.03
N PHE A 331 1.00 2.18 -14.93
CA PHE A 331 1.55 2.94 -16.06
C PHE A 331 1.83 4.39 -15.65
N PHE A 332 0.95 4.96 -14.82
CA PHE A 332 1.13 6.23 -14.14
C PHE A 332 0.71 6.09 -12.67
N GLY A 333 1.65 6.25 -11.74
CA GLY A 333 1.38 6.08 -10.32
C GLY A 333 0.75 7.30 -9.65
N GLY A 334 1.41 8.44 -9.70
CA GLY A 334 0.96 9.70 -9.11
C GLY A 334 1.47 9.95 -7.69
N THR A 335 0.71 10.74 -6.93
CA THR A 335 1.07 11.25 -5.60
C THR A 335 -0.01 10.93 -4.57
N ASN A 336 0.37 10.47 -3.39
CA ASN A 336 -0.53 10.34 -2.24
C ASN A 336 -0.77 11.71 -1.60
N LEU A 337 -1.52 12.57 -2.30
CA LEU A 337 -1.83 13.92 -1.86
C LEU A 337 -2.57 13.89 -0.51
N ALA A 338 -2.39 14.93 0.31
CA ALA A 338 -3.05 15.10 1.60
C ALA A 338 -2.93 13.88 2.55
N GLY A 339 -1.92 13.02 2.37
CA GLY A 339 -1.70 11.87 3.23
C GLY A 339 -2.65 10.69 3.02
N TRP A 340 -3.30 10.58 1.87
CA TRP A 340 -4.19 9.46 1.53
C TRP A 340 -3.49 8.11 1.27
N GLY A 341 -2.18 8.09 1.20
CA GLY A 341 -1.44 6.81 1.21
C GLY A 341 -1.73 5.98 2.46
N ALA A 342 -1.64 4.68 2.33
CA ALA A 342 -1.77 3.77 3.47
C ALA A 342 -0.67 4.02 4.51
N ARG A 343 -0.83 3.44 5.71
CA ARG A 343 0.13 3.56 6.80
C ARG A 343 1.55 3.27 6.33
N ARG A 344 2.47 4.23 6.56
CA ARG A 344 3.89 4.18 6.18
C ARG A 344 4.16 4.14 4.66
N MET A 345 3.24 4.55 3.82
CA MET A 345 3.53 4.85 2.42
C MET A 345 4.15 6.24 2.28
N THR A 346 5.09 6.39 1.35
CA THR A 346 5.66 7.69 1.00
C THR A 346 4.60 8.56 0.31
N THR A 347 4.86 9.86 0.25
CA THR A 347 4.01 10.80 -0.51
C THR A 347 4.05 10.50 -1.99
N SER A 348 5.24 10.23 -2.54
CA SER A 348 5.34 9.78 -3.93
C SER A 348 4.75 8.37 -4.09
N TYR A 349 3.93 8.21 -5.09
CA TYR A 349 3.50 6.93 -5.64
C TYR A 349 3.96 6.81 -7.10
N ASP A 350 5.16 7.30 -7.40
CA ASP A 350 5.77 7.20 -8.75
C ASP A 350 5.76 5.76 -9.28
N TYR A 351 5.89 4.79 -8.38
CA TYR A 351 5.86 3.35 -8.65
C TYR A 351 7.03 2.89 -9.55
N GLY A 352 7.94 3.76 -9.92
CA GLY A 352 8.90 3.50 -11.00
C GLY A 352 8.20 3.25 -12.33
N ALA A 353 7.03 3.83 -12.54
CA ALA A 353 6.16 3.62 -13.70
C ALA A 353 6.77 4.16 -14.99
N ALA A 354 6.18 3.76 -16.12
CA ALA A 354 6.61 4.23 -17.45
C ALA A 354 6.41 5.74 -17.60
N LEU A 355 5.30 6.26 -17.10
CA LEU A 355 5.02 7.68 -16.98
C LEU A 355 5.27 8.11 -15.53
N LYS A 356 6.23 9.02 -15.34
CA LYS A 356 6.68 9.48 -14.03
C LYS A 356 5.61 10.28 -13.28
N GLU A 357 5.73 10.37 -11.95
CA GLU A 357 4.85 11.15 -11.08
C GLU A 357 4.61 12.57 -11.62
N SER A 358 5.66 13.25 -12.09
CA SER A 358 5.58 14.56 -12.71
C SER A 358 4.97 14.59 -14.13
N GLY A 359 4.65 13.44 -14.70
CA GLY A 359 4.22 13.31 -16.08
C GLY A 359 5.36 13.19 -17.08
N GLY A 360 6.62 13.19 -16.63
CA GLY A 360 7.77 12.97 -17.50
C GLY A 360 7.78 11.54 -18.07
N VAL A 361 8.33 11.40 -19.29
CA VAL A 361 8.51 10.09 -19.93
C VAL A 361 9.88 9.51 -19.60
N SER A 362 9.95 8.18 -19.53
CA SER A 362 11.18 7.44 -19.22
C SER A 362 11.55 6.48 -20.35
N GLU A 363 12.70 5.83 -20.26
CA GLU A 363 13.06 4.72 -21.17
C GLU A 363 12.01 3.60 -21.16
N LYS A 364 11.40 3.37 -19.98
CA LYS A 364 10.31 2.41 -19.82
C LYS A 364 9.08 2.82 -20.64
N PHE A 365 8.79 4.11 -20.74
CA PHE A 365 7.75 4.64 -21.63
C PHE A 365 8.02 4.28 -23.10
N ALA A 366 9.25 4.49 -23.57
CA ALA A 366 9.63 4.13 -24.93
C ALA A 366 9.48 2.61 -25.19
N ALA A 367 9.89 1.77 -24.23
CA ALA A 367 9.73 0.33 -24.34
C ALA A 367 8.24 -0.09 -24.42
N VAL A 368 7.39 0.49 -23.57
CA VAL A 368 5.94 0.22 -23.55
C VAL A 368 5.26 0.75 -24.81
N LYS A 369 5.66 1.93 -25.29
CA LYS A 369 5.17 2.46 -26.57
C LYS A 369 5.48 1.50 -27.73
N GLY A 370 6.68 0.92 -27.76
CA GLY A 370 7.01 -0.11 -28.75
C GLY A 370 6.08 -1.34 -28.69
N VAL A 371 5.68 -1.75 -27.49
CA VAL A 371 4.67 -2.79 -27.29
C VAL A 371 3.29 -2.32 -27.79
N GLY A 372 2.92 -1.08 -27.51
CA GLY A 372 1.68 -0.48 -27.97
C GLY A 372 1.58 -0.45 -29.49
N ASP A 373 2.64 -0.02 -30.18
CA ASP A 373 2.71 -0.01 -31.64
C ASP A 373 2.60 -1.44 -32.21
N PHE A 374 3.22 -2.42 -31.57
CA PHE A 374 3.08 -3.83 -31.96
C PHE A 374 1.64 -4.33 -31.80
N VAL A 375 1.00 -4.05 -30.68
CA VAL A 375 -0.40 -4.44 -30.41
C VAL A 375 -1.35 -3.74 -31.38
N ASN A 376 -1.17 -2.46 -31.66
CA ASN A 376 -2.02 -1.73 -32.62
C ASN A 376 -1.91 -2.32 -34.02
N ARG A 377 -0.76 -2.86 -34.40
CA ARG A 377 -0.54 -3.47 -35.71
C ARG A 377 -1.05 -4.90 -35.79
N PHE A 378 -0.82 -5.71 -34.77
CA PHE A 378 -1.02 -7.16 -34.83
C PHE A 378 -2.02 -7.69 -33.80
N GLY A 379 -2.53 -6.84 -32.90
CA GLY A 379 -3.32 -7.29 -31.74
C GLY A 379 -4.52 -8.15 -32.10
N THR A 380 -5.28 -7.79 -33.14
CA THR A 380 -6.44 -8.59 -33.59
C THR A 380 -6.01 -9.96 -34.10
N GLN A 381 -4.91 -10.04 -34.88
CA GLN A 381 -4.38 -11.33 -35.36
C GLN A 381 -3.84 -12.17 -34.21
N LEU A 382 -3.09 -11.54 -33.30
CA LEU A 382 -2.52 -12.18 -32.12
C LEU A 382 -3.63 -12.72 -31.20
N ALA A 383 -4.73 -11.99 -31.02
CA ALA A 383 -5.88 -12.38 -30.22
C ALA A 383 -6.51 -13.71 -30.69
N ARG A 384 -6.50 -14.00 -32.00
CA ARG A 384 -7.02 -15.23 -32.59
C ARG A 384 -5.95 -16.27 -32.87
N SER A 385 -4.70 -16.02 -32.52
CA SER A 385 -3.61 -16.98 -32.68
C SER A 385 -3.64 -18.07 -31.61
N GLU A 386 -3.12 -19.24 -31.95
CA GLU A 386 -3.02 -20.37 -31.04
C GLU A 386 -1.54 -20.76 -30.83
N ALA A 387 -1.25 -21.29 -29.64
CA ALA A 387 0.06 -21.88 -29.39
C ALA A 387 0.20 -23.14 -30.24
N ILE A 388 1.39 -23.34 -30.82
CA ILE A 388 1.68 -24.52 -31.63
C ILE A 388 2.90 -25.25 -31.08
N GLU A 389 2.93 -26.57 -31.30
CA GLU A 389 4.08 -27.41 -30.97
C GLU A 389 5.25 -27.11 -31.90
N PHE A 390 6.40 -26.95 -31.32
CA PHE A 390 7.65 -26.75 -32.05
C PHE A 390 8.83 -27.37 -31.29
N THR A 391 9.92 -27.61 -32.01
CA THR A 391 11.25 -27.94 -31.45
C THR A 391 12.28 -26.99 -32.04
N THR A 392 13.40 -26.87 -31.38
CA THR A 392 14.49 -25.97 -31.79
C THR A 392 15.85 -26.71 -31.75
N SER A 393 16.87 -26.10 -32.30
CA SER A 393 18.25 -26.47 -32.07
C SER A 393 18.64 -26.37 -30.58
N ASP A 394 19.66 -27.13 -30.16
CA ASP A 394 20.04 -27.30 -28.75
C ASP A 394 20.72 -26.05 -28.11
N ASN A 395 21.03 -25.02 -28.90
CA ASN A 395 21.78 -23.84 -28.46
C ASN A 395 20.94 -22.82 -27.67
N ILE A 396 19.65 -23.09 -27.42
CA ILE A 396 18.71 -22.13 -26.83
C ILE A 396 18.48 -22.29 -25.31
N LYS A 397 19.33 -22.95 -24.57
CA LYS A 397 19.12 -23.24 -23.12
C LYS A 397 18.83 -21.99 -22.26
N ASP A 398 19.38 -20.84 -22.65
CA ASP A 398 19.22 -19.57 -21.95
C ASP A 398 18.06 -18.74 -22.51
N LEU A 399 17.34 -19.25 -23.51
CA LEU A 399 16.16 -18.60 -24.06
C LEU A 399 14.87 -19.25 -23.54
N THR A 400 13.85 -18.41 -23.35
CA THR A 400 12.45 -18.84 -23.29
C THR A 400 11.81 -18.48 -24.62
N VAL A 401 11.19 -19.47 -25.27
CA VAL A 401 10.56 -19.30 -26.57
C VAL A 401 9.08 -19.66 -26.50
N GLY A 402 8.27 -18.90 -27.18
CA GLY A 402 6.84 -19.19 -27.41
C GLY A 402 6.50 -18.98 -28.88
N VAL A 403 5.74 -19.89 -29.49
CA VAL A 403 5.33 -19.78 -30.88
C VAL A 403 3.81 -19.83 -30.96
N ARG A 404 3.24 -18.81 -31.61
CA ARG A 404 1.80 -18.73 -31.86
C ARG A 404 1.55 -18.60 -33.35
N ARG A 405 0.43 -19.17 -33.84
CA ARG A 405 0.06 -19.17 -35.27
C ARG A 405 -1.36 -18.74 -35.46
N THR A 406 -1.62 -17.88 -36.43
CA THR A 406 -2.99 -17.55 -36.87
C THR A 406 -3.49 -18.61 -37.85
N LYS A 407 -4.80 -18.61 -38.10
CA LYS A 407 -5.44 -19.48 -39.11
C LYS A 407 -4.89 -19.23 -40.52
N GLU A 408 -4.52 -17.97 -40.81
CA GLU A 408 -3.97 -17.53 -42.09
C GLU A 408 -2.47 -17.88 -42.22
N GLY A 409 -1.84 -18.47 -41.19
CA GLY A 409 -0.48 -18.95 -41.21
C GLY A 409 0.58 -17.95 -40.74
N THR A 410 0.21 -16.77 -40.25
CA THR A 410 1.16 -15.85 -39.63
C THR A 410 1.68 -16.44 -38.32
N LEU A 411 3.00 -16.46 -38.13
CA LEU A 411 3.69 -16.89 -36.94
C LEU A 411 4.16 -15.70 -36.12
N PHE A 412 3.99 -15.80 -34.80
CA PHE A 412 4.59 -14.93 -33.81
C PHE A 412 5.56 -15.76 -32.97
N ILE A 413 6.86 -15.51 -33.09
CA ILE A 413 7.92 -16.22 -32.37
C ILE A 413 8.46 -15.28 -31.31
N PHE A 414 8.03 -15.48 -30.06
CA PHE A 414 8.46 -14.70 -28.90
C PHE A 414 9.73 -15.33 -28.31
N ILE A 415 10.69 -14.48 -27.97
CA ILE A 415 11.98 -14.90 -27.42
C ILE A 415 12.33 -13.98 -26.25
N PHE A 416 12.69 -14.57 -25.12
CA PHE A 416 13.25 -13.90 -23.95
C PHE A 416 14.62 -14.51 -23.62
N ASN A 417 15.64 -13.68 -23.47
CA ASN A 417 16.97 -14.09 -23.03
C ASN A 417 17.05 -14.01 -21.49
N LYS A 418 17.14 -15.17 -20.82
CA LYS A 418 17.24 -15.29 -19.35
C LYS A 418 18.62 -14.95 -18.81
N ASP A 419 19.65 -14.94 -19.65
CA ASP A 419 21.00 -14.63 -19.20
C ASP A 419 21.07 -13.17 -18.74
N LYS A 420 21.62 -12.95 -17.55
CA LYS A 420 21.72 -11.61 -16.93
C LYS A 420 22.86 -10.76 -17.50
N LYS A 421 23.81 -11.39 -18.22
CA LYS A 421 25.08 -10.75 -18.62
C LYS A 421 25.41 -10.89 -20.09
N LYS A 422 24.96 -11.96 -20.75
CA LYS A 422 25.36 -12.29 -22.12
C LYS A 422 24.20 -12.11 -23.09
N ALA A 423 24.43 -11.35 -24.14
CA ALA A 423 23.54 -11.31 -25.28
C ALA A 423 23.55 -12.65 -26.01
N PHE A 424 22.40 -13.10 -26.46
CA PHE A 424 22.28 -14.21 -27.37
C PHE A 424 22.40 -13.70 -28.81
N ARG A 425 23.35 -14.25 -29.58
CA ARG A 425 23.57 -13.88 -30.98
C ARG A 425 23.95 -15.13 -31.76
N ASP A 426 22.94 -15.85 -32.25
CA ASP A 426 23.14 -17.11 -32.99
C ASP A 426 21.91 -17.42 -33.84
N ASN A 427 22.09 -18.42 -34.76
CA ASN A 427 20.99 -18.99 -35.52
C ASN A 427 20.25 -20.03 -34.69
N VAL A 428 18.94 -19.93 -34.65
CA VAL A 428 18.05 -20.92 -34.06
C VAL A 428 17.30 -21.62 -35.18
N GLN A 429 17.40 -22.91 -35.26
CA GLN A 429 16.61 -23.70 -36.19
C GLN A 429 15.27 -24.08 -35.54
N PHE A 430 14.19 -23.79 -36.24
CA PHE A 430 12.82 -24.11 -35.82
C PHE A 430 12.28 -25.27 -36.64
N HIS A 431 11.68 -26.24 -35.95
CA HIS A 431 10.91 -27.34 -36.52
C HIS A 431 9.48 -27.22 -36.05
N ILE A 432 8.57 -26.88 -36.96
CA ILE A 432 7.14 -26.69 -36.71
C ILE A 432 6.38 -27.70 -37.54
N LYS A 433 5.45 -28.45 -36.94
CA LYS A 433 4.64 -29.46 -37.64
C LYS A 433 3.93 -28.87 -38.85
N GLY A 434 4.13 -29.48 -40.01
CA GLY A 434 3.52 -29.05 -41.26
C GLY A 434 4.26 -27.91 -41.99
N MET A 435 5.51 -27.60 -41.58
CA MET A 435 6.35 -26.60 -42.24
C MET A 435 7.75 -27.15 -42.43
N PRO A 436 8.47 -26.75 -43.54
CA PRO A 436 9.91 -27.01 -43.64
C PRO A 436 10.66 -26.38 -42.46
N ALA A 437 11.73 -27.04 -42.02
CA ALA A 437 12.62 -26.43 -41.00
C ALA A 437 13.24 -25.13 -41.56
N PHE A 438 13.36 -24.13 -40.69
CA PHE A 438 13.93 -22.84 -41.06
C PHE A 438 14.83 -22.29 -39.97
N ASN A 439 15.79 -21.47 -40.36
CA ASN A 439 16.74 -20.82 -39.45
C ASN A 439 16.35 -19.34 -39.24
N VAL A 440 16.46 -18.90 -38.00
CA VAL A 440 16.27 -17.50 -37.64
C VAL A 440 17.52 -17.03 -36.90
N TYR A 441 18.15 -15.97 -37.41
CA TYR A 441 19.19 -15.29 -36.66
C TYR A 441 18.56 -14.47 -35.52
N CYS A 442 18.86 -14.86 -34.28
CA CYS A 442 18.32 -14.20 -33.07
C CYS A 442 19.43 -13.35 -32.44
N SER A 443 19.13 -12.06 -32.21
CA SER A 443 19.98 -11.16 -31.45
C SER A 443 19.15 -10.51 -30.36
N VAL A 444 19.34 -11.01 -29.11
CA VAL A 444 18.56 -10.57 -27.93
C VAL A 444 19.52 -10.25 -26.80
N GLU A 445 19.44 -9.04 -26.29
CA GLU A 445 20.29 -8.54 -25.20
C GLU A 445 19.98 -9.27 -23.88
N PRO A 446 20.85 -9.16 -22.86
CA PRO A 446 20.61 -9.77 -21.56
C PRO A 446 19.28 -9.29 -20.95
N LEU A 447 18.48 -10.20 -20.41
CA LEU A 447 17.17 -9.94 -19.80
C LEU A 447 16.20 -9.18 -20.72
N ASP A 448 16.35 -9.29 -22.02
CA ASP A 448 15.49 -8.63 -23.00
C ASP A 448 14.61 -9.61 -23.77
N SER A 449 13.58 -9.08 -24.42
CA SER A 449 12.61 -9.86 -25.20
C SER A 449 12.35 -9.24 -26.56
N LYS A 450 12.13 -10.10 -27.54
CA LYS A 450 11.70 -9.73 -28.90
C LYS A 450 10.65 -10.70 -29.42
N VAL A 451 9.89 -10.26 -30.41
CA VAL A 451 8.99 -11.12 -31.18
C VAL A 451 9.28 -10.99 -32.67
N LEU A 452 9.46 -12.11 -33.33
CA LEU A 452 9.57 -12.18 -34.80
C LEU A 452 8.19 -12.47 -35.37
N VAL A 453 7.75 -11.65 -36.32
CA VAL A 453 6.53 -11.87 -37.08
C VAL A 453 6.91 -12.41 -38.47
N LEU A 454 6.44 -13.64 -38.78
CA LEU A 454 6.60 -14.28 -40.07
C LEU A 454 5.24 -14.48 -40.73
N SER A 455 5.06 -13.94 -41.91
CA SER A 455 3.81 -14.13 -42.67
C SER A 455 4.17 -14.70 -44.06
N GLN A 456 3.69 -15.91 -44.33
CA GLN A 456 3.86 -16.53 -45.62
C GLN A 456 3.04 -15.85 -46.75
N ALA A 457 1.89 -15.21 -46.37
CA ALA A 457 0.97 -14.62 -47.33
C ALA A 457 1.57 -13.37 -48.03
N ASN A 458 2.41 -12.60 -47.32
CA ASN A 458 3.01 -11.37 -47.83
C ASN A 458 4.53 -11.31 -47.71
N GLY A 459 5.21 -12.42 -47.35
CA GLY A 459 6.63 -12.50 -47.21
C GLY A 459 7.23 -11.68 -46.05
N GLN A 460 6.39 -11.23 -45.10
CA GLN A 460 6.89 -10.45 -43.97
C GLN A 460 7.78 -11.29 -43.05
N CYS A 461 8.96 -10.76 -42.68
CA CYS A 461 9.87 -11.32 -41.71
C CYS A 461 10.52 -10.18 -40.93
N GLU A 462 9.94 -9.79 -39.81
CA GLU A 462 10.38 -8.59 -39.10
C GLU A 462 10.34 -8.80 -37.56
N TRP A 463 11.36 -8.25 -36.92
CA TRP A 463 11.46 -8.18 -35.45
C TRP A 463 10.70 -7.00 -34.88
N TYR A 464 10.05 -7.24 -33.71
CA TYR A 464 9.33 -6.26 -32.91
C TYR A 464 9.68 -6.42 -31.42
N PRO A 465 9.40 -5.42 -30.59
CA PRO A 465 9.01 -4.06 -30.97
C PRO A 465 10.11 -3.35 -31.78
N LYS A 466 9.72 -2.34 -32.53
CA LYS A 466 10.71 -1.44 -33.17
C LYS A 466 11.25 -0.49 -32.08
N GLU A 467 12.50 -0.12 -32.19
CA GLU A 467 13.11 0.84 -31.27
C GLU A 467 12.35 2.17 -31.32
N GLN A 468 12.10 2.73 -30.15
CA GLN A 468 11.46 4.02 -29.97
C GLN A 468 12.49 5.03 -29.48
N THR A 469 12.45 6.24 -30.01
CA THR A 469 13.25 7.35 -29.47
C THR A 469 12.47 8.08 -28.40
N LEU A 470 13.13 8.40 -27.31
CA LEU A 470 12.57 9.33 -26.33
C LEU A 470 12.47 10.74 -26.94
N PRO A 471 11.49 11.56 -26.53
CA PRO A 471 11.47 12.98 -26.87
C PRO A 471 12.78 13.64 -26.49
N GLU A 472 13.23 14.60 -27.31
CA GLU A 472 14.40 15.40 -26.96
C GLU A 472 14.14 16.16 -25.66
N ARG A 473 15.17 16.17 -24.77
CA ARG A 473 15.07 16.91 -23.51
C ARG A 473 15.11 18.41 -23.78
N PRO A 474 14.39 19.24 -23.00
CA PRO A 474 14.49 20.68 -23.09
C PRO A 474 15.94 21.14 -22.88
N VAL A 475 16.43 22.02 -23.77
CA VAL A 475 17.80 22.51 -23.72
C VAL A 475 18.04 23.51 -22.57
N ASN A 476 16.99 24.16 -22.09
CA ASN A 476 17.07 25.23 -21.08
C ASN A 476 16.24 24.93 -19.85
N MET A 477 16.74 24.03 -18.99
CA MET A 477 16.13 23.83 -17.66
C MET A 477 16.41 25.03 -16.75
N PRO A 478 15.46 25.47 -15.92
CA PRO A 478 15.66 26.52 -14.95
C PRO A 478 16.76 26.18 -13.96
N MET A 479 17.50 27.18 -13.52
CA MET A 479 18.50 27.00 -12.45
C MET A 479 17.82 26.64 -11.14
N PRO A 480 18.37 25.73 -10.34
CA PRO A 480 17.86 25.41 -9.02
C PRO A 480 17.78 26.65 -8.11
N ILE A 481 16.68 26.77 -7.38
CA ILE A 481 16.45 27.85 -6.42
C ILE A 481 16.79 27.32 -5.03
N ARG A 482 17.86 27.86 -4.44
CA ARG A 482 18.24 27.55 -3.07
C ARG A 482 17.53 28.45 -2.08
N ILE A 483 16.89 27.85 -1.10
CA ILE A 483 16.17 28.56 -0.06
C ILE A 483 17.09 28.70 1.15
N ALA A 484 17.52 29.91 1.42
CA ALA A 484 18.43 30.24 2.54
C ALA A 484 17.68 30.64 3.82
N GLN A 485 16.45 31.10 3.71
CA GLN A 485 15.65 31.62 4.82
C GLN A 485 14.22 31.12 4.75
N ALA A 486 13.60 30.98 5.93
CA ALA A 486 12.17 30.72 6.07
C ALA A 486 11.62 31.59 7.20
N GLU A 487 10.33 31.86 7.17
CA GLU A 487 9.60 32.36 8.35
C GLU A 487 9.17 31.16 9.20
N ARG A 488 9.40 31.23 10.51
CA ARG A 488 9.08 30.16 11.48
C ARG A 488 8.13 30.66 12.54
N CYS A 489 7.12 29.86 12.92
CA CYS A 489 6.37 30.06 14.15
C CYS A 489 5.99 28.71 14.79
N ASP A 490 5.75 28.71 16.08
CA ASP A 490 5.28 27.51 16.79
C ASP A 490 3.74 27.42 16.74
N GLU A 491 3.21 26.20 16.85
CA GLU A 491 1.76 25.97 16.89
C GLU A 491 1.14 26.69 18.11
N THR A 492 0.06 27.43 17.87
CA THR A 492 -0.60 28.27 18.89
C THR A 492 -1.75 27.60 19.60
N PHE A 493 -2.18 26.41 19.15
CA PHE A 493 -3.34 25.67 19.63
C PHE A 493 -4.67 26.47 19.55
N GLN A 494 -4.74 27.46 18.68
CA GLN A 494 -5.97 28.22 18.41
C GLN A 494 -6.82 27.46 17.37
N GLY A 495 -7.64 26.54 17.86
CA GLY A 495 -8.48 25.68 17.01
C GLY A 495 -9.98 25.94 17.20
N ASN A 496 -10.78 25.37 16.30
CA ASN A 496 -12.23 25.30 16.42
C ASN A 496 -12.61 24.19 17.39
N TRP A 497 -12.54 24.48 18.70
CA TRP A 497 -12.77 23.51 19.75
C TRP A 497 -14.24 23.13 19.89
N ARG A 498 -14.51 21.85 20.01
CA ARG A 498 -15.84 21.29 20.27
C ARG A 498 -15.77 20.17 21.30
N PRO A 499 -16.80 19.99 22.15
CA PRO A 499 -16.80 18.93 23.15
C PRO A 499 -16.64 17.54 22.51
N LEU A 500 -15.73 16.74 23.05
CA LEU A 500 -15.56 15.35 22.68
C LEU A 500 -16.40 14.45 23.60
N ARG A 501 -17.27 13.63 23.03
CA ARG A 501 -17.98 12.60 23.77
C ARG A 501 -17.06 11.38 23.97
N LYS A 502 -17.07 10.84 25.19
CA LYS A 502 -16.29 9.64 25.53
C LYS A 502 -16.62 8.49 24.55
N GLY A 503 -15.61 7.84 24.02
CA GLY A 503 -15.75 6.70 23.12
C GLY A 503 -16.19 7.04 21.69
N VAL A 504 -16.19 8.31 21.29
CA VAL A 504 -16.44 8.74 19.91
C VAL A 504 -15.11 8.90 19.18
N SER A 505 -14.96 8.19 18.09
CA SER A 505 -13.75 8.22 17.26
C SER A 505 -13.72 9.43 16.30
N LEU A 506 -12.54 9.78 15.81
CA LEU A 506 -12.37 10.85 14.82
C LEU A 506 -13.16 10.60 13.51
N PRO A 507 -13.20 9.36 12.97
CA PRO A 507 -14.02 9.07 11.80
C PRO A 507 -15.50 9.36 11.97
N GLU A 508 -16.07 9.12 13.16
CA GLU A 508 -17.49 9.40 13.46
C GLU A 508 -17.81 10.89 13.46
N ILE A 509 -16.80 11.74 13.59
CA ILE A 509 -16.96 13.21 13.60
C ILE A 509 -16.36 13.88 12.36
N GLY A 510 -16.08 13.09 11.30
CA GLY A 510 -15.75 13.57 9.97
C GLY A 510 -14.26 13.60 9.63
N VAL A 511 -13.37 12.99 10.44
CA VAL A 511 -11.94 12.87 10.13
C VAL A 511 -11.62 11.45 9.67
N ASN A 512 -11.62 11.22 8.35
CA ASN A 512 -11.35 9.93 7.74
C ASN A 512 -10.02 9.87 6.97
N ASP A 513 -9.33 10.98 6.88
CA ASP A 513 -7.99 11.09 6.29
C ASP A 513 -6.89 11.08 7.37
N CYS A 514 -5.64 11.16 6.92
CA CYS A 514 -4.46 11.10 7.79
C CYS A 514 -3.96 12.51 8.14
N ARG A 515 -4.74 13.26 8.90
CA ARG A 515 -4.35 14.61 9.37
C ARG A 515 -3.93 14.61 10.84
N TYR A 516 -3.31 15.69 11.27
CA TYR A 516 -3.19 16.00 12.70
C TYR A 516 -4.52 16.53 13.23
N SER A 517 -4.86 16.11 14.45
CA SER A 517 -5.97 16.68 15.22
C SER A 517 -5.47 17.12 16.59
N MET A 518 -6.20 18.00 17.27
CA MET A 518 -5.80 18.48 18.58
C MET A 518 -6.85 18.13 19.62
N TYR A 519 -6.41 17.87 20.86
CA TYR A 519 -7.27 17.69 22.01
C TYR A 519 -6.90 18.69 23.10
N ARG A 520 -7.91 19.17 23.85
CA ARG A 520 -7.73 20.10 24.97
C ARG A 520 -8.59 19.68 26.15
N SER A 521 -8.04 19.80 27.33
CA SER A 521 -8.76 19.65 28.61
C SER A 521 -8.34 20.76 29.56
N VAL A 522 -9.29 21.32 30.26
CA VAL A 522 -9.06 22.27 31.36
C VAL A 522 -9.59 21.65 32.64
N VAL A 523 -8.75 21.51 33.66
CA VAL A 523 -9.10 20.83 34.90
C VAL A 523 -8.71 21.69 36.11
N GLN A 524 -9.64 21.80 37.10
CA GLN A 524 -9.39 22.40 38.38
C GLN A 524 -8.85 21.37 39.35
N LEU A 525 -7.73 21.65 39.98
CA LEU A 525 -7.08 20.76 40.96
C LEU A 525 -6.89 21.47 42.29
N SER A 526 -7.16 20.76 43.39
CA SER A 526 -6.77 21.12 44.73
C SER A 526 -5.30 20.78 44.98
N LYS A 527 -4.71 21.37 46.02
CA LYS A 527 -3.36 21.06 46.46
C LYS A 527 -3.14 19.57 46.67
N LYS A 528 -4.09 18.86 47.31
CA LYS A 528 -4.05 17.44 47.57
C LYS A 528 -3.98 16.62 46.26
N GLU A 529 -4.77 17.01 45.26
CA GLU A 529 -4.79 16.35 43.93
C GLU A 529 -3.50 16.58 43.17
N VAL A 530 -2.85 17.75 43.28
CA VAL A 530 -1.52 18.01 42.70
C VAL A 530 -0.44 17.15 43.36
N GLU A 531 -0.59 16.86 44.66
CA GLU A 531 0.32 15.95 45.37
C GLU A 531 0.10 14.47 44.99
N GLU A 532 -1.12 14.09 44.59
CA GLU A 532 -1.50 12.70 44.25
C GLU A 532 -1.26 12.34 42.81
N TYR A 533 -1.61 13.24 41.87
CA TYR A 533 -1.53 12.96 40.43
C TYR A 533 -0.17 13.33 39.86
N GLY A 534 0.35 12.49 38.97
CA GLY A 534 1.64 12.70 38.30
C GLY A 534 1.74 12.10 36.91
N THR A 535 0.67 11.43 36.42
CA THR A 535 0.60 10.89 35.05
C THR A 535 -0.65 11.33 34.34
N LEU A 536 -0.55 11.47 33.04
CA LEU A 536 -1.69 11.53 32.11
C LEU A 536 -1.71 10.20 31.33
N VAL A 537 -2.78 9.44 31.50
CA VAL A 537 -3.01 8.15 30.84
C VAL A 537 -4.02 8.37 29.72
N CYS A 538 -3.63 8.05 28.47
CA CYS A 538 -4.49 8.19 27.30
C CYS A 538 -4.75 6.82 26.67
N GLU A 539 -6.01 6.45 26.56
CA GLU A 539 -6.46 5.27 25.84
C GLU A 539 -6.80 5.68 24.41
N MET A 540 -6.21 4.97 23.45
CA MET A 540 -6.38 5.26 22.03
C MET A 540 -7.26 4.19 21.36
N PHE A 541 -7.88 4.52 20.23
CA PHE A 541 -8.57 3.55 19.38
C PHE A 541 -7.58 2.69 18.60
N THR A 542 -6.47 3.26 18.21
CA THR A 542 -5.38 2.59 17.50
C THR A 542 -4.03 3.12 17.97
N ALA A 543 -2.96 2.42 17.61
CA ALA A 543 -1.59 2.76 18.01
C ALA A 543 -1.04 3.96 17.23
N ASP A 544 -1.65 5.13 17.45
CA ASP A 544 -1.17 6.42 16.94
C ASP A 544 -0.65 7.28 18.10
N PRO A 545 0.42 8.07 17.92
CA PRO A 545 1.01 8.82 19.00
C PRO A 545 0.26 10.13 19.31
N LEU A 546 0.27 10.48 20.58
CA LEU A 546 -0.03 11.82 21.09
C LEU A 546 1.26 12.56 21.46
N TYR A 547 1.23 13.87 21.38
CA TYR A 547 2.27 14.77 21.89
C TYR A 547 1.58 15.78 22.80
N VAL A 548 2.03 15.88 24.04
CA VAL A 548 1.27 16.55 25.10
C VAL A 548 2.05 17.73 25.68
N GLN A 549 1.34 18.80 25.97
CA GLN A 549 1.78 19.95 26.71
C GLN A 549 0.83 20.23 27.88
N VAL A 550 1.37 20.52 29.05
CA VAL A 550 0.63 20.88 30.25
C VAL A 550 1.09 22.25 30.70
N ASN A 551 0.16 23.21 30.82
CA ASN A 551 0.44 24.59 31.22
C ASN A 551 1.62 25.21 30.42
N GLY A 552 1.66 24.99 29.10
CA GLY A 552 2.67 25.50 28.20
C GLY A 552 4.02 24.74 28.21
N LYS A 553 4.15 23.66 28.98
CA LYS A 553 5.37 22.84 29.05
C LYS A 553 5.16 21.46 28.45
N ILE A 554 6.09 21.01 27.61
CA ILE A 554 6.02 19.68 26.97
C ILE A 554 6.16 18.60 28.05
N ALA A 555 5.19 17.69 28.08
CA ALA A 555 5.20 16.52 28.92
C ALA A 555 6.06 15.42 28.31
N LYS A 556 6.86 14.78 29.14
CA LYS A 556 7.65 13.64 28.71
C LYS A 556 6.79 12.37 28.66
N ARG A 557 6.96 11.57 27.62
CA ARG A 557 6.38 10.24 27.56
C ARG A 557 6.94 9.36 28.66
N ALA A 558 6.10 8.50 29.23
CA ALA A 558 6.52 7.64 30.32
C ALA A 558 7.47 6.51 29.86
N SER A 559 7.49 6.19 28.59
CA SER A 559 8.43 5.25 27.98
C SER A 559 9.09 5.81 26.75
N THR A 560 10.06 5.10 26.20
CA THR A 560 10.71 5.44 24.92
C THR A 560 9.92 5.00 23.70
N ASP A 561 8.91 4.15 23.90
CA ASP A 561 7.98 3.79 22.85
C ASP A 561 7.06 4.97 22.52
N GLU A 562 7.17 5.48 21.30
CA GLU A 562 6.35 6.62 20.85
C GLU A 562 4.85 6.30 20.73
N LEU A 563 4.46 5.04 20.77
CA LEU A 563 3.07 4.60 20.78
C LEU A 563 2.49 4.42 22.20
N ASP A 564 3.32 4.52 23.23
CA ASP A 564 2.86 4.60 24.62
C ASP A 564 2.33 6.01 24.91
N ASN A 565 1.03 6.15 24.99
CA ASN A 565 0.36 7.41 25.23
C ASN A 565 0.13 7.70 26.71
N THR A 566 1.14 7.38 27.54
CA THR A 566 1.22 7.78 28.94
C THR A 566 2.30 8.83 29.12
N PHE A 567 2.00 9.88 29.83
CA PHE A 567 2.91 11.03 30.03
C PHE A 567 3.16 11.30 31.50
N VAL A 568 4.42 11.61 31.83
CA VAL A 568 4.81 12.10 33.14
C VAL A 568 4.51 13.58 33.20
N ILE A 569 3.60 13.98 34.08
CA ILE A 569 3.14 15.35 34.26
C ILE A 569 3.39 15.85 35.69
N ASP A 570 4.11 15.08 36.50
CA ASP A 570 4.56 15.51 37.82
C ASP A 570 5.44 16.77 37.70
N GLY A 571 5.19 17.76 38.56
CA GLY A 571 5.84 19.05 38.50
C GLY A 571 5.36 20.00 37.38
N LEU A 572 4.41 19.58 36.53
CA LEU A 572 3.76 20.43 35.54
C LEU A 572 2.39 20.92 35.99
N LEU A 573 1.79 20.26 36.99
CA LEU A 573 0.49 20.64 37.58
C LEU A 573 0.68 21.63 38.69
N HIS A 574 -0.35 22.49 38.92
CA HIS A 574 -0.44 23.41 40.04
C HIS A 574 -1.85 23.47 40.60
N GLU A 575 -2.00 23.99 41.79
CA GLU A 575 -3.32 24.25 42.40
C GLU A 575 -4.09 25.27 41.54
N GLY A 576 -5.37 25.01 41.30
CA GLY A 576 -6.24 25.80 40.46
C GLY A 576 -6.39 25.22 39.03
N SER A 577 -6.50 26.09 38.04
CA SER A 577 -6.80 25.74 36.66
C SER A 577 -5.55 25.24 35.94
N ASN A 578 -5.61 24.03 35.39
CA ASN A 578 -4.56 23.46 34.58
C ASN A 578 -5.08 23.17 33.17
N GLU A 579 -4.34 23.59 32.14
CA GLU A 579 -4.64 23.34 30.76
C GLU A 579 -3.72 22.23 30.22
N ILE A 580 -4.32 21.23 29.57
CA ILE A 580 -3.63 20.13 28.89
C ILE A 580 -4.05 20.19 27.43
N VAL A 581 -3.07 20.35 26.53
CA VAL A 581 -3.27 20.30 25.09
C VAL A 581 -2.42 19.20 24.48
N SER A 582 -2.95 18.57 23.43
CA SER A 582 -2.19 17.54 22.73
C SER A 582 -2.40 17.59 21.22
N ILE A 583 -1.40 17.17 20.48
CA ILE A 583 -1.45 16.89 19.05
C ILE A 583 -1.55 15.38 18.86
N TYR A 584 -2.58 14.94 18.17
CA TYR A 584 -2.75 13.57 17.71
C TYR A 584 -2.19 13.43 16.30
N GLU A 585 -1.26 12.52 16.12
CA GLU A 585 -0.67 12.22 14.83
C GLU A 585 -1.28 10.95 14.25
N ASN A 586 -2.18 11.08 13.28
CA ASN A 586 -2.69 9.95 12.52
C ASN A 586 -1.61 9.45 11.57
N ARG A 587 -1.07 8.23 11.80
CA ARG A 587 0.01 7.63 11.00
C ARG A 587 -0.46 6.92 9.74
N GLY A 588 -1.72 7.00 9.44
CA GLY A 588 -2.32 6.35 8.29
C GLY A 588 -3.24 5.20 8.69
N HIS A 589 -3.93 4.67 7.70
CA HIS A 589 -4.85 3.57 7.81
C HIS A 589 -4.26 2.36 7.07
N ALA A 590 -4.27 1.17 7.69
CA ALA A 590 -3.78 -0.05 7.07
C ALA A 590 -4.54 -0.37 5.78
N HIS A 591 -3.90 -1.07 4.82
CA HIS A 591 -4.48 -1.32 3.49
C HIS A 591 -4.63 -2.81 3.14
N GLY A 592 -4.53 -3.71 4.13
CA GLY A 592 -4.78 -5.14 3.93
C GLY A 592 -3.71 -6.10 4.46
N TYR A 593 -2.48 -5.64 4.73
CA TYR A 593 -1.45 -6.45 5.41
C TYR A 593 -1.62 -6.45 6.93
N ARG A 594 -2.50 -5.60 7.45
CA ARG A 594 -2.90 -5.48 8.86
C ARG A 594 -4.40 -5.27 8.90
N PRO A 595 -5.05 -5.49 10.07
CA PRO A 595 -6.47 -5.22 10.21
C PRO A 595 -6.82 -3.81 9.74
N MET A 596 -7.83 -3.72 8.87
CA MET A 596 -8.35 -2.44 8.36
C MET A 596 -9.47 -1.89 9.25
N GLU A 597 -9.91 -2.65 10.24
CA GLU A 597 -10.96 -2.32 11.21
C GLU A 597 -10.41 -1.39 12.31
N GLU A 598 -9.80 -0.28 11.88
CA GLU A 598 -9.18 0.68 12.78
C GLU A 598 -10.01 1.97 12.86
N LEU A 599 -10.49 2.27 14.06
CA LEU A 599 -10.91 3.63 14.40
C LEU A 599 -9.69 4.47 14.79
N SER A 600 -9.78 5.79 14.69
CA SER A 600 -8.70 6.70 15.07
C SER A 600 -9.11 7.68 16.14
N GLY A 601 -8.10 8.21 16.85
CA GLY A 601 -8.28 9.22 17.87
C GLY A 601 -8.18 8.68 19.29
N MET A 602 -8.43 9.58 20.24
CA MET A 602 -8.37 9.29 21.67
C MET A 602 -9.73 8.76 22.15
N LYS A 603 -9.75 7.59 22.77
CA LYS A 603 -10.94 6.95 23.32
C LYS A 603 -11.32 7.53 24.67
N SER A 604 -10.35 7.69 25.55
CA SER A 604 -10.48 8.36 26.84
C SER A 604 -9.10 8.80 27.37
N ALA A 605 -9.06 9.78 28.24
CA ALA A 605 -7.86 10.12 28.97
C ALA A 605 -8.18 10.76 30.32
N GLY A 606 -7.23 10.63 31.25
CA GLY A 606 -7.38 11.17 32.59
C GLY A 606 -6.10 11.13 33.40
N LEU A 607 -6.19 11.70 34.60
CA LEU A 607 -5.06 11.75 35.53
C LEU A 607 -4.91 10.43 36.27
N GLY A 608 -3.68 9.95 36.36
CA GLY A 608 -3.24 8.81 37.15
C GLY A 608 -2.28 9.21 38.27
N LYS A 609 -1.95 8.26 39.15
CA LYS A 609 -0.99 8.48 40.23
C LYS A 609 0.40 8.88 39.70
N LYS A 610 1.18 9.51 40.59
CA LYS A 610 2.64 9.59 40.40
C LYS A 610 3.19 8.18 40.26
N GLN A 611 4.02 7.98 39.27
CA GLN A 611 4.62 6.67 39.00
C GLN A 611 5.99 6.54 39.60
N SER A 612 6.26 5.31 40.07
CA SER A 612 7.62 4.79 40.19
C SER A 612 8.28 4.74 38.81
N ALA A 613 9.60 4.84 38.78
CA ALA A 613 10.37 4.79 37.54
C ALA A 613 10.02 3.50 36.73
N ILE A 614 9.81 3.67 35.44
CA ILE A 614 9.74 2.54 34.51
C ILE A 614 11.14 1.95 34.39
N LEU A 615 11.24 0.63 34.60
CA LEU A 615 12.51 -0.07 34.57
C LEU A 615 12.64 -0.91 33.29
N PRO A 616 13.60 -0.58 32.41
CA PRO A 616 13.93 -1.45 31.30
C PRO A 616 14.59 -2.73 31.83
N ILE A 617 14.25 -3.86 31.22
CA ILE A 617 14.84 -5.17 31.52
C ILE A 617 15.67 -5.56 30.31
N GLU A 618 16.95 -5.19 30.32
CA GLU A 618 17.82 -5.30 29.14
C GLU A 618 18.63 -6.60 29.11
N LYS A 619 19.01 -7.14 30.26
CA LYS A 619 19.86 -8.34 30.34
C LYS A 619 19.03 -9.61 30.37
N TRP A 620 19.20 -10.45 29.37
CA TRP A 620 18.53 -11.73 29.24
C TRP A 620 19.50 -12.86 28.94
N GLU A 621 19.11 -14.06 29.18
CA GLU A 621 19.75 -15.28 28.71
C GLU A 621 18.79 -16.00 27.76
N VAL A 622 19.28 -16.48 26.62
CA VAL A 622 18.48 -17.18 25.61
C VAL A 622 19.01 -18.57 25.33
N LYS A 623 18.10 -19.50 25.08
CA LYS A 623 18.41 -20.86 24.66
C LYS A 623 17.40 -21.31 23.60
N LYS A 624 17.90 -21.78 22.44
CA LYS A 624 17.06 -22.44 21.42
C LYS A 624 16.77 -23.86 21.88
N VAL A 625 15.53 -24.32 21.68
CA VAL A 625 15.07 -25.65 22.09
C VAL A 625 14.34 -26.34 20.94
N GLU A 626 14.25 -27.64 20.96
CA GLU A 626 13.49 -28.39 19.96
C GLU A 626 11.98 -28.14 20.11
N ASN A 627 11.27 -28.15 18.97
CA ASN A 627 9.82 -28.02 18.97
C ASN A 627 9.17 -29.19 19.72
N ASN A 628 8.46 -28.95 20.78
CA ASN A 628 7.78 -29.89 21.70
C ASN A 628 8.45 -30.13 23.08
N VAL A 629 8.97 -29.08 23.67
CA VAL A 629 9.42 -29.13 25.04
C VAL A 629 8.24 -29.39 25.98
N LYS A 630 8.16 -30.59 26.55
CA LYS A 630 7.11 -30.98 27.50
C LYS A 630 7.36 -30.53 28.94
N ASP A 631 8.61 -30.26 29.32
CA ASP A 631 8.99 -29.85 30.68
C ASP A 631 9.85 -28.59 30.70
N ILE A 632 9.16 -27.44 30.59
CA ILE A 632 9.77 -26.10 30.66
C ILE A 632 10.44 -25.87 32.03
N LYS A 633 9.89 -26.41 33.14
CA LYS A 633 10.44 -26.21 34.48
C LYS A 633 11.83 -26.81 34.61
N SER A 634 12.03 -27.99 34.07
CA SER A 634 13.33 -28.66 34.09
C SER A 634 14.37 -27.86 33.26
N LEU A 635 13.98 -27.32 32.10
CA LEU A 635 14.85 -26.51 31.28
C LEU A 635 15.22 -25.18 31.95
N LEU A 636 14.31 -24.51 32.63
CA LEU A 636 14.57 -23.28 33.39
C LEU A 636 15.50 -23.49 34.57
N SER A 637 15.54 -24.69 35.10
CA SER A 637 16.40 -25.09 36.26
C SER A 637 17.82 -25.49 35.81
N ASN A 638 18.03 -25.83 34.55
CA ASN A 638 19.33 -26.19 34.01
C ASN A 638 20.11 -24.93 33.62
N ASN A 639 21.38 -24.82 34.04
CA ASN A 639 22.26 -23.68 33.77
C ASN A 639 23.17 -23.88 32.54
N GLU A 640 23.11 -24.99 31.84
CA GLU A 640 23.94 -25.27 30.67
C GLU A 640 23.32 -24.81 29.36
N GLY A 641 24.14 -24.22 28.46
CA GLY A 641 23.76 -23.88 27.09
C GLY A 641 22.92 -22.62 26.97
N TRP A 642 23.04 -21.69 27.92
CA TRP A 642 22.42 -20.38 27.87
C TRP A 642 23.44 -19.34 27.37
N GLU A 643 22.99 -18.45 26.49
CA GLU A 643 23.75 -17.31 25.97
C GLU A 643 23.20 -16.03 26.56
N THR A 644 24.09 -15.16 27.10
CA THR A 644 23.70 -13.85 27.60
C THR A 644 23.54 -12.87 26.45
N ILE A 645 22.44 -12.15 26.43
CA ILE A 645 22.13 -11.12 25.43
C ILE A 645 21.71 -9.82 26.11
N MET A 646 21.91 -8.71 25.41
CA MET A 646 21.40 -7.39 25.79
C MET A 646 20.30 -6.99 24.81
N LEU A 647 19.13 -6.67 25.33
CA LEU A 647 17.97 -6.21 24.57
C LEU A 647 17.77 -4.72 24.83
N ASP A 648 18.66 -3.87 24.30
CA ASP A 648 18.49 -2.44 24.37
C ASP A 648 17.51 -1.95 23.28
N GLN A 649 16.82 -0.85 23.53
CA GLN A 649 15.79 -0.33 22.65
C GLN A 649 16.33 0.24 21.32
N SER A 650 17.57 0.72 21.29
CA SER A 650 18.17 1.35 20.11
C SER A 650 18.56 0.34 19.04
N THR A 651 19.06 -0.82 19.45
CA THR A 651 19.50 -1.89 18.54
C THR A 651 18.32 -2.54 17.84
N ILE A 652 17.20 -2.67 18.52
CA ILE A 652 16.02 -3.41 18.06
C ILE A 652 15.15 -2.59 17.08
N ALA A 653 15.05 -1.27 17.30
CA ALA A 653 14.33 -0.38 16.37
C ALA A 653 14.95 -0.37 14.97
N ASN A 654 16.27 -0.47 14.85
CA ASN A 654 16.98 -0.53 13.59
C ASN A 654 16.77 -1.86 12.84
N LEU A 655 16.60 -2.97 13.54
CA LEU A 655 16.44 -4.30 12.97
C LEU A 655 15.06 -4.52 12.34
N ALA A 656 13.99 -4.01 12.96
CA ALA A 656 12.64 -4.07 12.39
C ALA A 656 12.52 -3.26 11.07
N THR A 657 13.30 -2.20 10.94
CA THR A 657 13.34 -1.36 9.73
C THR A 657 14.06 -2.06 8.57
N LEU A 658 15.07 -2.87 8.85
CA LEU A 658 15.87 -3.58 7.84
C LEU A 658 15.14 -4.77 7.19
N GLN A 659 14.21 -5.42 7.88
CA GLN A 659 13.43 -6.52 7.34
C GLN A 659 12.46 -6.12 6.21
N ILE A 660 11.95 -4.89 6.27
CA ILE A 660 10.98 -4.36 5.28
C ILE A 660 11.69 -3.94 3.97
N ALA A 661 12.99 -3.65 4.04
CA ALA A 661 13.73 -3.05 2.93
C ALA A 661 14.29 -4.04 1.89
N GLY A 662 14.17 -5.36 2.08
CA GLY A 662 14.74 -6.36 1.15
C GLY A 662 16.26 -6.27 0.99
N LEU A 663 16.94 -5.57 1.88
CA LEU A 663 18.40 -5.48 1.93
C LEU A 663 18.99 -6.83 2.34
N GLU A 664 20.21 -7.10 1.91
CA GLU A 664 20.96 -8.30 2.29
C GLU A 664 20.83 -8.53 3.81
N LYS A 665 20.50 -9.77 4.19
CA LYS A 665 20.21 -10.16 5.56
C LYS A 665 21.22 -9.54 6.52
N PRO A 666 20.78 -8.67 7.46
CA PRO A 666 21.69 -8.20 8.49
C PRO A 666 22.23 -9.44 9.22
N GLU A 667 23.50 -9.42 9.60
CA GLU A 667 24.03 -10.43 10.51
C GLU A 667 23.37 -10.21 11.89
N TRP A 668 22.25 -10.86 12.09
CA TRP A 668 21.56 -10.88 13.37
C TRP A 668 22.44 -11.64 14.37
N PRO A 669 22.60 -11.14 15.57
CA PRO A 669 23.20 -11.95 16.63
C PRO A 669 22.44 -13.27 16.68
N ALA A 670 23.10 -14.37 16.36
CA ALA A 670 22.48 -15.68 16.13
C ALA A 670 21.70 -16.21 17.33
N ALA A 671 21.92 -15.63 18.51
CA ALA A 671 21.38 -16.06 19.78
C ALA A 671 19.93 -15.65 20.04
N TRP A 672 19.46 -14.48 19.58
CA TRP A 672 18.17 -13.93 19.99
C TRP A 672 17.09 -13.91 18.91
N VAL A 673 17.38 -14.43 17.74
CA VAL A 673 16.39 -14.51 16.67
C VAL A 673 16.30 -15.91 16.10
N LEU A 674 15.06 -16.40 15.95
CA LEU A 674 14.75 -17.62 15.22
C LEU A 674 14.73 -17.28 13.73
N GLN A 675 15.88 -17.42 13.06
CA GLN A 675 16.07 -16.97 11.67
C GLN A 675 15.37 -17.90 10.67
N GLY A 676 14.28 -17.44 10.06
CA GLY A 676 13.69 -18.02 8.85
C GLY A 676 13.26 -19.48 8.96
N LYS A 677 13.11 -20.02 10.16
CA LYS A 677 12.73 -21.40 10.42
C LYS A 677 11.71 -21.47 11.55
N GLU A 678 10.79 -22.40 11.41
CA GLU A 678 9.99 -22.86 12.53
C GLU A 678 10.91 -23.25 13.69
N GLY A 679 10.61 -22.78 14.90
CA GLY A 679 11.45 -23.02 16.05
C GLY A 679 10.92 -22.46 17.36
N THR A 680 11.58 -22.82 18.45
CA THR A 680 11.28 -22.36 19.80
C THR A 680 12.54 -21.83 20.48
N ALA A 681 12.43 -20.69 21.17
CA ALA A 681 13.48 -20.17 22.03
C ALA A 681 12.91 -19.83 23.41
N ILE A 682 13.71 -20.00 24.44
CA ILE A 682 13.38 -19.60 25.80
C ILE A 682 14.31 -18.46 26.18
N TYR A 683 13.73 -17.36 26.64
CA TYR A 683 14.44 -16.23 27.22
C TYR A 683 14.18 -16.22 28.72
N ARG A 684 15.23 -15.97 29.51
CA ARG A 684 15.07 -15.84 30.97
C ARG A 684 15.89 -14.69 31.53
N THR A 685 15.42 -14.15 32.64
CA THR A 685 16.09 -13.12 33.43
C THR A 685 15.70 -13.21 34.89
N SER A 686 16.39 -12.47 35.75
CA SER A 686 15.99 -12.28 37.13
C SER A 686 15.68 -10.81 37.39
N ILE A 687 14.61 -10.56 38.12
CA ILE A 687 14.19 -9.25 38.58
C ILE A 687 14.21 -9.20 40.09
N ASP A 688 14.94 -8.25 40.67
CA ASP A 688 14.96 -8.03 42.12
C ASP A 688 13.86 -7.03 42.51
N MET A 689 12.81 -7.53 43.20
CA MET A 689 11.63 -6.75 43.56
C MET A 689 11.74 -6.28 45.03
N THR A 690 11.79 -4.95 45.20
CA THR A 690 11.75 -4.39 46.55
C THR A 690 10.31 -4.36 47.07
N ARG A 691 10.17 -4.31 48.37
CA ARG A 691 8.88 -4.13 49.03
C ARG A 691 8.16 -2.86 48.59
N GLN A 692 8.91 -1.82 48.33
CA GLN A 692 8.38 -0.56 47.78
C GLN A 692 7.78 -0.76 46.38
N MET A 693 8.48 -1.43 45.46
CA MET A 693 7.99 -1.70 44.09
C MET A 693 6.69 -2.51 44.13
N LEU A 694 6.61 -3.51 44.99
CA LEU A 694 5.38 -4.31 45.13
C LEU A 694 4.24 -3.50 45.73
N THR A 695 4.51 -2.62 46.71
CA THR A 695 3.51 -1.73 47.34
C THR A 695 3.02 -0.66 46.37
N GLU A 696 3.86 -0.18 45.50
CA GLU A 696 3.54 0.80 44.44
C GLU A 696 2.87 0.18 43.23
N GLY A 697 2.73 -1.17 43.21
CA GLY A 697 2.08 -1.91 42.14
C GLY A 697 2.90 -2.03 40.85
N GLN A 698 4.24 -2.00 40.95
CA GLN A 698 5.16 -2.19 39.84
C GLN A 698 5.23 -3.67 39.42
N THR A 699 4.13 -4.16 38.89
CA THR A 699 3.90 -5.59 38.61
C THR A 699 3.56 -5.89 37.15
N MET A 700 3.50 -4.88 36.31
CA MET A 700 3.22 -5.04 34.90
C MET A 700 4.52 -5.23 34.11
N ILE A 701 4.57 -6.25 33.27
CA ILE A 701 5.64 -6.44 32.29
C ILE A 701 5.09 -6.25 30.89
N GLU A 702 5.86 -5.58 30.04
CA GLU A 702 5.57 -5.45 28.62
C GLU A 702 6.76 -5.93 27.81
N PHE A 703 6.48 -6.82 26.88
CA PHE A 703 7.33 -7.15 25.74
C PHE A 703 6.79 -6.39 24.53
N ALA A 704 7.50 -5.40 24.05
CA ALA A 704 6.98 -4.53 22.98
C ALA A 704 6.82 -5.24 21.63
N CYS A 705 7.48 -6.39 21.43
CA CYS A 705 7.23 -7.29 20.31
C CYS A 705 7.70 -8.71 20.63
N VAL A 706 6.80 -9.65 20.53
CA VAL A 706 7.06 -11.10 20.60
C VAL A 706 6.61 -11.73 19.30
N ASP A 707 7.51 -12.27 18.54
CA ASP A 707 7.22 -12.77 17.19
C ASP A 707 7.49 -14.30 17.12
N ASP A 708 6.52 -15.18 16.82
CA ASP A 708 5.07 -14.99 16.59
C ASP A 708 4.26 -15.06 17.90
N ALA A 709 4.51 -16.07 18.73
CA ALA A 709 3.76 -16.36 19.94
C ALA A 709 4.67 -16.48 21.16
N GLY A 710 4.20 -16.00 22.32
CA GLY A 710 4.94 -16.06 23.59
C GLY A 710 4.11 -16.60 24.74
N THR A 711 4.76 -17.34 25.65
CA THR A 711 4.18 -17.75 26.93
C THR A 711 5.09 -17.31 28.06
N LEU A 712 4.57 -16.46 28.96
CA LEU A 712 5.29 -15.89 30.09
C LEU A 712 5.20 -16.79 31.34
N PHE A 713 6.34 -16.98 31.99
CA PHE A 713 6.49 -17.69 33.24
C PHE A 713 7.15 -16.80 34.29
N VAL A 714 6.65 -16.79 35.50
CA VAL A 714 7.26 -16.14 36.67
C VAL A 714 7.40 -17.15 37.77
N ASN A 715 8.61 -17.29 38.31
CA ASN A 715 8.94 -18.28 39.36
C ASN A 715 8.47 -19.72 39.01
N GLY A 716 8.57 -20.09 37.72
CA GLY A 716 8.19 -21.39 37.19
C GLY A 716 6.69 -21.61 37.00
N LYS A 717 5.86 -20.59 37.18
CA LYS A 717 4.41 -20.66 36.97
C LYS A 717 4.06 -19.87 35.70
N GLU A 718 3.17 -20.41 34.89
CA GLU A 718 2.63 -19.71 33.72
C GLU A 718 1.75 -18.55 34.17
N VAL A 719 1.95 -17.38 33.58
CA VAL A 719 1.25 -16.13 33.86
C VAL A 719 0.26 -15.80 32.77
N ALA A 720 0.71 -15.79 31.53
CA ALA A 720 -0.09 -15.41 30.36
C ALA A 720 0.55 -15.93 29.07
N SER A 721 -0.26 -16.03 28.01
CA SER A 721 0.18 -16.33 26.64
C SER A 721 -0.28 -15.25 25.67
N HIS A 722 0.45 -15.09 24.57
CA HIS A 722 0.23 -14.11 23.52
C HIS A 722 0.58 -14.70 22.15
N ASP A 723 -0.21 -14.38 21.12
CA ASP A 723 -0.08 -14.94 19.77
C ASP A 723 -0.21 -13.89 18.66
N ALA A 724 0.13 -12.63 18.97
CA ALA A 724 -0.01 -11.51 18.07
C ALA A 724 1.32 -10.77 17.89
N TRP A 725 2.10 -11.15 16.90
CA TRP A 725 3.42 -10.57 16.59
C TRP A 725 3.44 -9.05 16.40
N ASP A 726 2.31 -8.45 15.99
CA ASP A 726 2.15 -7.02 15.72
C ASP A 726 1.66 -6.19 16.91
N LYS A 727 1.42 -6.82 18.07
CA LYS A 727 0.94 -6.18 19.30
C LYS A 727 1.90 -6.41 20.46
N PRO A 728 2.05 -5.43 21.37
CA PRO A 728 2.78 -5.65 22.59
C PRO A 728 2.14 -6.76 23.45
N PHE A 729 2.96 -7.59 24.02
CA PHE A 729 2.54 -8.57 25.04
C PHE A 729 2.65 -7.93 26.44
N VAL A 730 1.52 -7.61 27.02
CA VAL A 730 1.45 -7.01 28.37
C VAL A 730 0.83 -8.00 29.35
N ALA A 731 1.48 -8.21 30.48
CA ALA A 731 0.99 -9.13 31.51
C ALA A 731 1.14 -8.56 32.93
N ASN A 732 0.19 -8.89 33.81
CA ASN A 732 0.27 -8.57 35.23
C ASN A 732 0.84 -9.75 36.01
N MET A 733 2.00 -9.54 36.61
CA MET A 733 2.73 -10.56 37.37
C MET A 733 2.43 -10.52 38.88
N LYS A 734 1.51 -9.66 39.35
CA LYS A 734 1.28 -9.37 40.77
C LYS A 734 1.18 -10.61 41.68
N ASP A 735 0.41 -11.61 41.26
CA ASP A 735 0.15 -12.82 42.06
C ASP A 735 1.30 -13.86 42.01
N PHE A 736 2.34 -13.56 41.23
CA PHE A 736 3.49 -14.44 41.00
C PHE A 736 4.79 -13.88 41.57
N LEU A 737 4.82 -12.57 41.93
CA LEU A 737 6.01 -11.87 42.43
C LEU A 737 6.09 -11.93 43.96
N HIS A 738 7.31 -11.93 44.46
CA HIS A 738 7.62 -11.78 45.88
C HIS A 738 8.80 -10.81 46.11
N GLU A 739 9.00 -10.35 47.32
CA GLU A 739 10.17 -9.52 47.66
C GLU A 739 11.47 -10.32 47.46
N GLY A 740 12.48 -9.69 46.89
CA GLY A 740 13.73 -10.28 46.44
C GLY A 740 13.73 -10.74 44.99
N GLU A 741 14.62 -11.69 44.68
CA GLU A 741 14.85 -12.18 43.34
C GLU A 741 13.68 -12.98 42.79
N ASN A 742 13.15 -12.59 41.64
CA ASN A 742 12.11 -13.29 40.89
C ASN A 742 12.64 -13.72 39.54
N LYS A 743 12.45 -14.99 39.18
CA LYS A 743 12.84 -15.53 37.89
C LYS A 743 11.73 -15.34 36.86
N VAL A 744 12.02 -14.61 35.78
CA VAL A 744 11.10 -14.38 34.71
C VAL A 744 11.60 -15.08 33.46
N ALA A 745 10.72 -15.80 32.78
CA ALA A 745 11.06 -16.46 31.53
C ALA A 745 9.91 -16.33 30.51
N ILE A 746 10.25 -16.25 29.24
CA ILE A 746 9.28 -16.30 28.15
C ILE A 746 9.70 -17.34 27.13
N VAL A 747 8.76 -18.18 26.74
CA VAL A 747 8.92 -19.16 25.66
C VAL A 747 8.35 -18.56 24.41
N VAL A 748 9.19 -18.34 23.40
CA VAL A 748 8.80 -17.76 22.12
C VAL A 748 8.78 -18.84 21.06
N ARG A 749 7.70 -18.92 20.30
CA ARG A 749 7.55 -19.86 19.17
C ARG A 749 7.42 -19.05 17.89
N ASN A 750 8.20 -19.44 16.90
CA ASN A 750 8.17 -18.89 15.54
C ASN A 750 7.66 -19.94 14.56
N SER A 751 6.73 -19.56 13.70
CA SER A 751 6.17 -20.44 12.64
C SER A 751 6.80 -20.17 11.29
N SER A 752 7.25 -18.95 11.03
CA SER A 752 7.89 -18.55 9.77
C SER A 752 8.59 -17.19 9.92
N GLY A 753 9.47 -16.84 9.00
CA GLY A 753 10.15 -15.55 9.01
C GLY A 753 11.19 -15.42 10.13
N ALA A 754 11.40 -14.21 10.64
CA ALA A 754 12.24 -13.94 11.78
C ALA A 754 11.38 -13.92 13.05
N GLY A 755 11.71 -14.68 14.06
CA GLY A 755 10.98 -14.72 15.33
C GLY A 755 11.88 -14.49 16.53
N GLY A 756 11.28 -14.09 17.66
CA GLY A 756 11.99 -13.83 18.89
C GLY A 756 11.46 -12.63 19.67
N LEU A 757 12.26 -12.11 20.60
CA LEU A 757 12.00 -10.83 21.26
C LEU A 757 12.62 -9.72 20.43
N LEU A 758 11.78 -8.92 19.73
CA LEU A 758 12.23 -7.96 18.72
C LEU A 758 12.21 -6.49 19.18
N LYS A 759 11.75 -6.21 20.39
CA LYS A 759 11.74 -4.85 20.96
C LYS A 759 11.97 -4.87 22.46
N GLY A 760 12.15 -3.68 23.05
CA GLY A 760 12.45 -3.50 24.46
C GLY A 760 11.42 -4.11 25.41
N ILE A 761 11.89 -4.47 26.60
CA ILE A 761 11.08 -5.05 27.66
C ILE A 761 11.14 -4.11 28.88
N ARG A 762 9.99 -3.88 29.51
CA ARG A 762 9.91 -2.97 30.65
C ARG A 762 9.02 -3.49 31.76
N LEU A 763 9.37 -3.12 32.98
CA LEU A 763 8.58 -3.31 34.19
C LEU A 763 7.97 -1.95 34.59
N PHE A 764 6.69 -1.91 34.89
CA PHE A 764 5.98 -0.68 35.25
C PHE A 764 4.80 -0.93 36.18
N SER A 765 4.29 0.15 36.80
CA SER A 765 3.07 0.08 37.63
C SER A 765 1.83 0.10 36.72
N GLU A 766 0.78 -0.60 37.14
CA GLU A 766 -0.50 -0.58 36.43
C GLU A 766 -1.00 0.86 36.27
N LEU A 767 -1.22 1.25 35.02
CA LEU A 767 -1.65 2.59 34.64
C LEU A 767 -3.18 2.65 34.69
N LYS A 768 -3.70 3.40 35.65
CA LYS A 768 -5.16 3.60 35.81
C LYS A 768 -5.52 5.06 35.75
N ILE A 769 -6.59 5.34 35.02
CA ILE A 769 -7.23 6.63 35.06
C ILE A 769 -8.00 6.72 36.39
N LEU A 770 -7.55 7.58 37.31
CA LEU A 770 -8.18 7.85 38.59
C LEU A 770 -9.16 9.00 38.51
N LYS A 771 -8.79 10.05 37.77
CA LYS A 771 -9.66 11.19 37.51
C LYS A 771 -9.86 11.36 36.00
N PRO A 772 -10.99 10.88 35.46
CA PRO A 772 -11.32 11.10 34.05
C PRO A 772 -11.42 12.60 33.73
N LEU A 773 -10.90 13.01 32.59
CA LEU A 773 -10.97 14.40 32.14
C LEU A 773 -12.06 14.57 31.08
N LYS A 774 -12.61 15.77 31.00
CA LYS A 774 -13.46 16.20 29.89
C LYS A 774 -12.58 16.80 28.81
N TRP A 775 -12.80 16.38 27.60
CA TRP A 775 -11.99 16.79 26.46
C TRP A 775 -12.79 17.57 25.44
N GLU A 776 -12.12 18.49 24.78
CA GLU A 776 -12.52 19.12 23.54
C GLU A 776 -11.59 18.64 22.41
N VAL A 777 -12.08 18.63 21.19
CA VAL A 777 -11.31 18.25 20.01
C VAL A 777 -11.39 19.35 18.95
N ALA A 778 -10.27 19.66 18.33
CA ALA A 778 -10.20 20.41 17.09
C ALA A 778 -9.71 19.44 15.99
N LEU A 779 -10.44 19.40 14.87
CA LEU A 779 -10.18 18.41 13.81
C LEU A 779 -8.92 18.71 13.02
N ASP A 780 -8.44 19.94 13.07
CA ASP A 780 -7.24 20.41 12.42
C ASP A 780 -6.32 21.14 13.41
N LEU A 781 -5.06 21.33 13.03
CA LEU A 781 -4.13 22.20 13.72
C LEU A 781 -4.62 23.66 13.74
N GLY A 782 -4.23 24.41 14.76
CA GLY A 782 -4.54 25.84 14.85
C GLY A 782 -4.02 26.63 13.66
N GLY A 783 -2.81 26.35 13.19
CA GLY A 783 -2.25 27.01 12.01
C GLY A 783 -3.05 26.73 10.73
N VAL A 784 -3.63 25.54 10.56
CA VAL A 784 -4.55 25.24 9.45
C VAL A 784 -5.80 26.13 9.56
N THR A 785 -6.39 26.18 10.74
CA THR A 785 -7.59 26.99 11.01
C THR A 785 -7.33 28.48 10.79
N GLN A 786 -6.12 28.96 11.06
CA GLN A 786 -5.71 30.36 10.87
C GLN A 786 -5.27 30.68 9.44
N GLY A 787 -5.22 29.68 8.55
CA GLY A 787 -4.89 29.86 7.13
C GLY A 787 -3.38 29.89 6.82
N TYR A 788 -2.53 29.36 7.70
CA TYR A 788 -1.08 29.29 7.46
C TYR A 788 -0.76 28.52 6.19
N CYS A 789 -1.52 27.46 5.89
CA CYS A 789 -1.37 26.65 4.69
C CYS A 789 -1.43 27.44 3.38
N GLY A 790 -2.20 28.55 3.35
CA GLY A 790 -2.29 29.50 2.23
C GLY A 790 -1.29 30.64 2.32
N GLY A 791 -0.29 30.54 3.17
CA GLY A 791 0.74 31.57 3.33
C GLY A 791 0.31 32.79 4.16
N LYS A 792 -0.90 32.79 4.76
CA LYS A 792 -1.30 33.86 5.68
C LYS A 792 -0.40 33.84 6.91
N THR A 793 0.17 34.99 7.24
CA THR A 793 0.76 35.21 8.55
C THR A 793 -0.36 35.63 9.48
N ALA A 794 -0.50 35.00 10.65
CA ALA A 794 -1.36 35.54 11.70
C ALA A 794 -0.89 36.98 11.97
N GLY A 795 -1.78 37.93 11.99
CA GLY A 795 -1.48 39.32 12.31
C GLY A 795 -0.86 39.42 13.71
N GLY A 796 0.46 39.43 13.81
CA GLY A 796 1.20 39.51 15.06
C GLY A 796 2.65 39.03 14.92
N ASP A 797 3.50 39.42 15.89
CA ASP A 797 4.94 39.24 15.93
C ASP A 797 5.44 37.77 16.08
N ASN A 798 4.60 36.75 15.85
CA ASN A 798 4.91 35.37 16.14
C ASN A 798 5.78 34.68 15.08
N TRP A 799 5.79 35.20 13.85
CA TRP A 799 6.61 34.68 12.78
C TRP A 799 8.01 35.33 12.82
N LYS A 800 9.03 34.51 12.89
CA LYS A 800 10.44 34.94 12.92
C LYS A 800 11.18 34.42 11.71
N VAL A 801 11.96 35.28 11.07
CA VAL A 801 12.89 34.84 10.02
C VAL A 801 14.00 34.01 10.61
N VAL A 802 14.18 32.82 10.06
CA VAL A 802 15.26 31.90 10.43
C VAL A 802 16.10 31.56 9.21
N THR A 803 17.41 31.41 9.42
CA THR A 803 18.31 30.92 8.38
C THR A 803 18.23 29.39 8.35
N LEU A 804 17.96 28.84 7.18
CA LEU A 804 17.98 27.41 6.97
C LEU A 804 19.42 26.95 6.90
N LYS A 805 19.80 26.05 7.81
CA LYS A 805 21.15 25.50 7.84
C LYS A 805 21.28 24.47 6.71
N THR A 806 22.22 24.72 5.81
CA THR A 806 22.70 23.71 4.88
C THR A 806 24.11 23.33 5.32
N ASP A 807 24.36 22.08 5.62
CA ASP A 807 25.72 21.55 5.84
C ASP A 807 26.50 21.36 4.52
N GLY A 808 25.99 21.93 3.44
CA GLY A 808 26.56 21.84 2.08
C GLY A 808 26.09 20.64 1.28
N THR A 809 25.51 19.62 1.87
CA THR A 809 24.99 18.42 1.21
C THR A 809 23.50 18.29 1.46
N LEU A 810 22.68 18.61 0.43
CA LEU A 810 21.27 18.24 0.44
C LEU A 810 21.14 16.82 -0.08
N HIS A 811 20.70 15.94 0.80
CA HIS A 811 20.44 14.56 0.42
C HIS A 811 19.13 14.46 -0.37
N ARG A 812 19.20 13.96 -1.60
CA ARG A 812 18.02 13.71 -2.47
C ARG A 812 17.22 12.50 -2.02
N LYS A 813 17.90 11.56 -1.36
CA LYS A 813 17.32 10.40 -0.69
C LYS A 813 18.15 10.04 0.55
N GLY A 814 17.53 9.38 1.50
CA GLY A 814 18.24 8.88 2.67
C GLY A 814 17.39 8.83 3.93
N ASN A 815 17.84 8.01 4.87
CA ASN A 815 17.18 7.75 6.12
C ASN A 815 17.66 8.67 7.24
N ASN A 816 16.77 8.94 8.20
CA ASN A 816 17.00 9.57 9.49
C ASN A 816 17.91 10.83 9.51
N ILE A 817 17.27 11.96 9.34
CA ILE A 817 17.88 13.23 9.72
C ILE A 817 17.67 13.41 11.22
N GLN A 818 18.73 13.18 12.01
CA GLN A 818 18.65 13.30 13.47
C GLN A 818 18.44 14.76 13.88
N PRO A 819 17.50 15.05 14.80
CA PRO A 819 17.34 16.40 15.32
C PRO A 819 18.58 16.84 16.10
N LYS A 820 19.08 18.02 15.77
CA LYS A 820 20.15 18.67 16.52
C LYS A 820 19.54 19.86 17.25
N GLY A 821 19.13 19.67 18.51
CA GLY A 821 18.67 20.78 19.31
C GLY A 821 17.60 20.41 20.34
N LYS A 822 17.25 21.40 21.16
CA LYS A 822 16.22 21.28 22.19
C LYS A 822 14.87 21.53 21.54
N GLN A 823 13.94 20.59 21.71
CA GLN A 823 12.58 20.71 21.22
C GLN A 823 11.77 21.57 22.20
N ASP A 824 11.45 22.79 21.78
CA ASP A 824 10.72 23.74 22.62
C ASP A 824 9.22 23.84 22.23
N ALA A 825 8.80 23.24 21.11
CA ALA A 825 7.41 23.23 20.64
C ALA A 825 6.97 21.82 20.21
N LEU A 826 5.67 21.51 20.32
CA LEU A 826 5.10 20.23 19.83
C LEU A 826 5.06 20.18 18.30
N LEU A 827 4.81 21.30 17.65
CA LEU A 827 4.80 21.44 16.20
C LEU A 827 5.28 22.83 15.81
N THR A 828 6.04 22.90 14.73
CA THR A 828 6.59 24.14 14.19
C THR A 828 6.16 24.31 12.75
N TRP A 829 5.74 25.53 12.42
CA TRP A 829 5.41 25.95 11.07
C TRP A 829 6.58 26.66 10.43
N TYR A 830 6.87 26.30 9.18
CA TYR A 830 7.83 26.99 8.31
C TYR A 830 7.12 27.48 7.07
N LYS A 831 7.37 28.73 6.69
CA LYS A 831 6.89 29.31 5.45
C LYS A 831 8.06 29.76 4.60
N VAL A 832 8.11 29.28 3.39
CA VAL A 832 9.10 29.64 2.37
C VAL A 832 8.39 30.33 1.24
N THR A 833 8.91 31.49 0.85
CA THR A 833 8.41 32.24 -0.30
C THR A 833 9.48 32.25 -1.40
N PHE A 834 9.10 31.99 -2.64
CA PHE A 834 9.99 31.94 -3.78
C PHE A 834 9.30 32.38 -5.05
N ASP A 835 10.09 32.94 -5.99
CA ASP A 835 9.60 33.36 -7.29
C ASP A 835 10.03 32.36 -8.35
N LEU A 836 9.13 32.01 -9.27
CA LEU A 836 9.43 31.17 -10.42
C LEU A 836 9.60 32.01 -11.68
N PRO A 837 10.46 31.56 -12.61
CA PRO A 837 10.60 32.22 -13.89
C PRO A 837 9.27 32.13 -14.69
N LYS A 838 9.00 33.14 -15.50
CA LYS A 838 7.87 33.09 -16.40
C LYS A 838 8.14 32.06 -17.50
N THR A 839 7.17 31.18 -17.72
CA THR A 839 7.21 30.25 -18.85
C THR A 839 6.46 30.78 -20.04
N GLU A 840 6.73 30.23 -21.24
CA GLU A 840 5.93 30.50 -22.43
C GLU A 840 4.48 30.03 -22.21
N LYS A 841 3.56 30.62 -22.93
CA LYS A 841 2.15 30.25 -22.84
C LYS A 841 1.97 28.76 -23.16
N GLU A 842 1.24 28.08 -22.31
CA GLU A 842 0.96 26.64 -22.40
C GLU A 842 2.18 25.70 -22.16
N CYS A 843 3.34 26.23 -21.73
CA CYS A 843 4.48 25.47 -21.33
C CYS A 843 4.54 25.38 -19.80
N TRP A 844 4.27 24.21 -19.26
CA TRP A 844 4.42 23.94 -17.83
C TRP A 844 5.70 23.17 -17.57
N ILE A 845 6.54 23.72 -16.69
CA ILE A 845 7.72 23.03 -16.22
C ILE A 845 7.36 22.46 -14.84
N PRO A 846 7.38 21.14 -14.65
CA PRO A 846 7.17 20.57 -13.33
C PRO A 846 8.38 20.89 -12.44
N TRP A 847 8.10 21.18 -11.17
CA TRP A 847 9.09 21.47 -10.16
C TRP A 847 9.06 20.44 -9.06
N ARG A 848 10.18 20.27 -8.37
CA ARG A 848 10.27 19.49 -7.14
C ARG A 848 10.93 20.30 -6.03
N ALA A 849 10.52 20.01 -4.80
CA ALA A 849 11.19 20.48 -3.61
C ALA A 849 12.07 19.36 -3.05
N ILE A 850 13.35 19.64 -2.83
CA ILE A 850 14.24 18.77 -2.07
C ILE A 850 14.27 19.32 -0.66
N ILE A 851 13.74 18.54 0.30
CA ILE A 851 13.56 18.96 1.69
C ILE A 851 14.35 18.03 2.60
N ASN A 852 15.20 18.61 3.41
CA ASN A 852 15.93 17.93 4.48
C ASN A 852 15.56 18.63 5.80
N ALA A 853 14.70 18.01 6.57
CA ALA A 853 14.25 18.49 7.86
C ALA A 853 14.19 17.34 8.87
N SER A 854 14.38 17.65 10.14
CA SER A 854 13.97 16.78 11.23
C SER A 854 12.47 16.97 11.49
N GLY A 855 11.85 15.98 12.07
CA GLY A 855 10.41 15.98 12.32
C GLY A 855 9.57 15.51 11.12
N THR A 856 8.38 15.09 11.43
CA THR A 856 7.40 14.57 10.47
C THR A 856 6.20 15.49 10.41
N GLY A 857 5.60 15.65 9.23
CA GLY A 857 4.42 16.50 9.10
C GLY A 857 3.90 16.64 7.69
N TYR A 858 3.19 17.71 7.43
CA TYR A 858 2.54 17.97 6.13
C TYR A 858 3.10 19.20 5.44
N MET A 859 2.91 19.22 4.12
CA MET A 859 3.39 20.28 3.25
C MET A 859 2.25 20.85 2.40
N TRP A 860 2.27 22.15 2.21
CA TRP A 860 1.28 22.86 1.38
C TRP A 860 1.97 23.78 0.38
N LEU A 861 1.56 23.66 -0.87
CA LEU A 861 1.98 24.54 -1.95
C LEU A 861 0.80 25.49 -2.31
N ASN A 862 0.98 26.78 -2.10
CA ASN A 862 -0.06 27.78 -2.39
C ASN A 862 -1.45 27.42 -1.79
N GLY A 863 -1.46 26.74 -0.64
CA GLY A 863 -2.67 26.30 0.05
C GLY A 863 -3.11 24.87 -0.25
N HIS A 864 -2.55 24.22 -1.24
CA HIS A 864 -2.84 22.83 -1.59
C HIS A 864 -1.95 21.87 -0.80
N ASN A 865 -2.54 20.89 -0.12
CA ASN A 865 -1.77 19.87 0.61
C ASN A 865 -1.12 18.91 -0.39
N ILE A 866 0.22 19.00 -0.54
CA ILE A 866 1.00 18.18 -1.47
C ILE A 866 1.46 16.86 -0.87
N GLY A 867 1.17 16.60 0.40
CA GLY A 867 1.46 15.33 1.04
C GLY A 867 2.20 15.46 2.35
N ARG A 868 2.77 14.34 2.78
CA ARG A 868 3.41 14.19 4.09
C ARG A 868 4.93 14.07 3.96
N TYR A 869 5.64 14.80 4.78
CA TYR A 869 7.07 14.66 5.00
C TYR A 869 7.31 13.69 6.15
N TRP A 870 8.20 12.72 5.96
CA TRP A 870 8.65 11.78 6.96
C TRP A 870 10.14 11.94 7.23
N GLU A 871 10.52 12.19 8.50
CA GLU A 871 11.93 12.29 8.87
C GLU A 871 12.70 10.99 8.68
N GLU A 872 12.01 9.84 8.83
CA GLU A 872 12.61 8.54 8.57
C GLU A 872 13.03 8.36 7.10
N GLY A 873 12.47 9.14 6.17
CA GLY A 873 12.75 8.98 4.75
C GLY A 873 12.18 7.69 4.15
N PRO A 874 12.72 7.18 3.03
CA PRO A 874 13.87 7.73 2.28
C PRO A 874 13.53 8.89 1.36
N GLN A 875 12.24 9.23 1.17
CA GLN A 875 11.84 10.30 0.26
C GLN A 875 12.29 11.68 0.77
N ARG A 876 13.03 12.42 -0.08
CA ARG A 876 13.45 13.81 0.15
C ARG A 876 13.06 14.73 -0.99
N GLU A 877 12.69 14.18 -2.14
CA GLU A 877 12.20 14.89 -3.31
C GLU A 877 10.69 14.81 -3.39
N PHE A 878 10.04 15.97 -3.53
CA PHE A 878 8.59 16.08 -3.55
C PHE A 878 8.16 16.84 -4.80
N PHE A 879 7.33 16.21 -5.61
CA PHE A 879 6.75 16.84 -6.79
C PHE A 879 5.85 18.00 -6.39
N LEU A 880 6.04 19.14 -7.08
CA LEU A 880 5.19 20.32 -6.95
C LEU A 880 4.32 20.41 -8.21
N PRO A 881 3.01 20.07 -8.10
CA PRO A 881 2.13 20.10 -9.26
C PRO A 881 2.11 21.47 -9.93
N GLU A 882 2.47 21.51 -11.21
CA GLU A 882 2.61 22.74 -11.98
C GLU A 882 1.31 23.55 -12.09
N CYS A 883 0.16 22.89 -12.01
CA CYS A 883 -1.15 23.55 -11.98
C CYS A 883 -1.41 24.36 -10.70
N TRP A 884 -0.66 24.09 -9.64
CA TRP A 884 -0.74 24.82 -8.36
C TRP A 884 0.37 25.88 -8.22
N LEU A 885 1.27 25.99 -9.19
CA LEU A 885 2.37 26.96 -9.22
C LEU A 885 1.99 28.23 -9.96
N ASN A 886 2.39 29.38 -9.42
CA ASN A 886 2.33 30.67 -10.09
C ASN A 886 3.60 30.86 -10.93
N MET A 887 3.57 30.46 -12.21
CA MET A 887 4.70 30.66 -13.12
C MET A 887 4.86 32.15 -13.46
N GLY A 888 6.07 32.67 -13.24
CA GLY A 888 6.37 34.12 -13.36
C GLY A 888 5.87 34.96 -12.20
N GLY A 889 5.59 34.32 -11.07
CA GLY A 889 5.09 34.98 -9.85
C GLY A 889 5.57 34.33 -8.57
N THR A 890 5.12 34.86 -7.46
CA THR A 890 5.47 34.41 -6.12
C THR A 890 4.66 33.20 -5.71
N ASN A 891 5.32 32.22 -5.13
CA ASN A 891 4.78 30.98 -4.59
C ASN A 891 5.11 30.84 -3.11
N THR A 892 4.31 30.07 -2.40
CA THR A 892 4.51 29.79 -0.99
C THR A 892 4.49 28.29 -0.74
N LEU A 893 5.56 27.79 -0.11
CA LEU A 893 5.63 26.42 0.42
C LEU A 893 5.58 26.50 1.94
N VAL A 894 4.61 25.84 2.55
CA VAL A 894 4.43 25.79 4.00
C VAL A 894 4.62 24.37 4.49
N LEU A 895 5.35 24.22 5.59
CA LEU A 895 5.56 22.95 6.27
C LEU A 895 5.08 23.07 7.71
N GLY A 896 4.24 22.14 8.16
CA GLY A 896 3.88 21.97 9.57
C GLY A 896 4.52 20.68 10.07
N LEU A 897 5.64 20.80 10.77
CA LEU A 897 6.49 19.67 11.17
C LEU A 897 6.52 19.51 12.69
N ARG A 898 6.23 18.30 13.15
CA ARG A 898 6.32 17.94 14.56
C ARG A 898 7.78 17.97 15.01
N GLN A 899 8.06 18.72 16.06
CA GLN A 899 9.37 18.77 16.71
C GLN A 899 10.55 18.98 15.74
N SER A 900 10.43 19.98 14.84
CA SER A 900 11.34 20.14 13.72
C SER A 900 12.41 21.18 13.95
N GLU A 901 13.62 20.86 13.45
CA GLU A 901 14.66 21.82 13.08
C GLU A 901 14.94 21.64 11.57
N THR A 902 14.60 22.65 10.75
CA THR A 902 14.78 22.56 9.29
C THR A 902 16.23 22.74 8.91
N CYS A 903 16.78 21.78 8.18
CA CYS A 903 18.19 21.79 7.76
C CYS A 903 18.41 22.52 6.42
N GLY A 904 17.48 22.47 5.50
CA GLY A 904 17.59 23.16 4.21
C GLY A 904 16.57 22.71 3.17
N ALA A 905 16.42 23.52 2.12
CA ALA A 905 15.55 23.21 0.99
C ALA A 905 16.13 23.74 -0.33
N VAL A 906 15.85 23.03 -1.43
CA VAL A 906 16.15 23.45 -2.82
C VAL A 906 14.94 23.14 -3.68
N LEU A 907 14.65 24.04 -4.62
CA LEU A 907 13.64 23.86 -5.66
C LEU A 907 14.34 23.63 -6.99
N GLU A 908 13.90 22.61 -7.72
CA GLU A 908 14.44 22.27 -9.04
C GLU A 908 13.32 22.01 -10.03
N GLY A 909 13.48 22.49 -11.28
CA GLY A 909 12.69 22.00 -12.40
C GLY A 909 13.01 20.51 -12.65
N ILE A 910 12.01 19.73 -13.00
CA ILE A 910 12.17 18.29 -13.28
C ILE A 910 12.44 18.13 -14.77
N GLU A 911 13.51 17.39 -15.12
CA GLU A 911 13.84 17.00 -16.49
C GLU A 911 12.91 15.94 -17.04
#